data_41f594d9f62f29376d53e3bd8785a8a1
#
_entry.id   41f594d9f62f29376d53e3bd8785a8a1
#
_cell.length_a   1.000
_cell.length_b   1.000
_cell.length_c   1.000
_cell.angle_alpha   90.00
_cell.angle_beta   90.00
_cell.angle_gamma   90.00
#
_symmetry.space_group_name_H-M   'P 1'
#
loop_
_entity.id
_entity.type
_entity.pdbx_description
1 polymer ?
#
loop_
_entity_poly.entity_id
_entity_poly.type
_entity_poly.pdbx_seq_one_letter_code
_entity_poly.pdbx_strand_id
1 'polypeptide(L)'
;MEKLLFEIGTEEIPAKFMPGILKQLKELTAAKMQELRIPFEDITVYGTPRRMAFIADGVAETQADVVVEAKGPSVKIAYVSGAPSKAAQGFARGQGVDVKDLVVRDNYVYAVKHLAGQPVVELLPGLLMDILTSLSFPKTMRWADYEFRFVRPIRWMVALFGDQIIPVEICGVKSGKFSMGHRFMQQSLKAAAESQGLLSAALSKVGNKVYSALAGVKGAVEIPSAGDYKKVMYDNFVMVDQDERRTLILQQIKDLAAQNGGEAEINEDLLEEVNYLVEWPTALCGKFEEKFLSLPKECIITPMREHQRYFPVLDEDGNLLNKFITVRNGGSEHLDIVTHGNERVLRARLSDAEFFFNEDRATKLEDRLEKLKTVSFQEGLGNMYDKSERLVKMAEMLRFAINTPVDEEELRRCALLCKTDLVTGMVIEFTELQGVMGREYALLDGEKPEVATGIFEHYLPRFAGDALPATTIGRIVGIGDKLDNICATFSRGLAPTGSQDPYALRRQALGVINILLDANYHISLAKIIAGTLYLLDIKPEETGKLVPQIMEFFKQRLRNLLMDQGIRYDVIDAVFADKRNDDMVDLAVRCKALAAYVEAGNAEPLVQVSVRVSNLCKKIEKEVAISGALFKDESENKLHEVVAAVSKEIIPEIVLYDYAAVLKAGEKVIEPVNAFFDNVMVMDEDENVKNNRLAMLEEVRGIVNAVGDLSLLVL
;
A
#
# COMPACT_ATOMS: atom_id res chain seq x y z
N MET A 1 -23.77 -2.74 31.13
CA MET A 1 -22.88 -2.77 29.93
C MET A 1 -22.94 -4.17 29.33
N GLU A 2 -23.21 -4.25 28.04
CA GLU A 2 -23.46 -5.50 27.34
C GLU A 2 -22.42 -5.71 26.22
N LYS A 3 -22.39 -6.90 25.63
CA LYS A 3 -21.62 -7.18 24.44
C LYS A 3 -22.50 -7.03 23.21
N LEU A 4 -21.97 -6.38 22.17
CA LEU A 4 -22.60 -6.32 20.85
C LEU A 4 -21.88 -7.25 19.90
N LEU A 5 -22.56 -8.25 19.39
CA LEU A 5 -22.10 -9.15 18.32
C LEU A 5 -22.77 -8.79 17.00
N PHE A 6 -21.99 -8.68 15.94
CA PHE A 6 -22.50 -8.68 14.57
C PHE A 6 -21.67 -9.63 13.70
N GLU A 7 -22.31 -10.65 13.15
CA GLU A 7 -21.71 -11.57 12.17
C GLU A 7 -22.43 -11.42 10.83
N ILE A 8 -21.65 -11.30 9.77
CA ILE A 8 -22.10 -11.33 8.38
C ILE A 8 -21.58 -12.63 7.77
N GLY A 9 -22.48 -13.57 7.52
CA GLY A 9 -22.18 -14.85 6.90
C GLY A 9 -22.38 -14.81 5.38
N THR A 10 -21.41 -15.32 4.62
CA THR A 10 -21.39 -15.26 3.16
C THR A 10 -21.02 -16.60 2.53
N GLU A 11 -20.99 -16.67 1.21
CA GLU A 11 -20.19 -17.66 0.49
C GLU A 11 -18.70 -17.32 0.63
N GLU A 12 -17.81 -18.25 0.23
CA GLU A 12 -16.37 -18.15 0.50
C GLU A 12 -15.73 -16.87 -0.07
N ILE A 13 -15.19 -16.06 0.83
CA ILE A 13 -14.50 -14.80 0.55
C ILE A 13 -13.06 -15.13 0.12
N PRO A 14 -12.49 -14.45 -0.91
CA PRO A 14 -11.08 -14.62 -1.23
C PRO A 14 -10.18 -14.29 -0.04
N ALA A 15 -9.32 -15.22 0.35
CA ALA A 15 -8.49 -15.14 1.54
C ALA A 15 -7.72 -13.80 1.63
N LYS A 16 -7.12 -13.36 0.54
CA LYS A 16 -6.35 -12.11 0.45
C LYS A 16 -7.15 -10.82 0.72
N PHE A 17 -8.48 -10.88 0.75
CA PHE A 17 -9.30 -9.70 1.09
C PHE A 17 -9.56 -9.59 2.60
N MET A 18 -9.47 -10.71 3.33
CA MET A 18 -9.89 -10.76 4.73
C MET A 18 -9.13 -9.81 5.66
N PRO A 19 -7.78 -9.68 5.61
CA PRO A 19 -7.07 -8.73 6.47
C PRO A 19 -7.58 -7.29 6.32
N GLY A 20 -7.74 -6.85 5.08
CA GLY A 20 -8.27 -5.51 4.77
C GLY A 20 -9.73 -5.32 5.21
N ILE A 21 -10.56 -6.36 5.08
CA ILE A 21 -11.96 -6.34 5.52
C ILE A 21 -12.04 -6.22 7.04
N LEU A 22 -11.28 -7.04 7.79
CA LEU A 22 -11.29 -7.03 9.25
C LEU A 22 -10.79 -5.69 9.82
N LYS A 23 -9.74 -5.13 9.21
CA LYS A 23 -9.27 -3.79 9.56
C LYS A 23 -10.37 -2.74 9.39
N GLN A 24 -11.02 -2.70 8.20
CA GLN A 24 -12.12 -1.78 7.93
C GLN A 24 -13.29 -2.00 8.91
N LEU A 25 -13.65 -3.25 9.19
CA LEU A 25 -14.74 -3.58 10.10
C LEU A 25 -14.49 -3.03 11.50
N LYS A 26 -13.26 -3.17 12.02
CA LYS A 26 -12.86 -2.60 13.32
C LYS A 26 -12.93 -1.07 13.32
N GLU A 27 -12.32 -0.44 12.31
CA GLU A 27 -12.25 1.03 12.19
C GLU A 27 -13.63 1.66 12.00
N LEU A 28 -14.45 1.11 11.10
CA LEU A 28 -15.82 1.60 10.86
C LEU A 28 -16.70 1.45 12.09
N THR A 29 -16.62 0.30 12.78
CA THR A 29 -17.41 0.07 14.00
C THR A 29 -17.04 1.09 15.07
N ALA A 30 -15.75 1.30 15.33
CA ALA A 30 -15.29 2.29 16.30
C ALA A 30 -15.74 3.71 15.94
N ALA A 31 -15.52 4.12 14.69
CA ALA A 31 -15.89 5.46 14.22
C ALA A 31 -17.40 5.72 14.31
N LYS A 32 -18.22 4.76 13.87
CA LYS A 32 -19.68 4.89 13.89
C LYS A 32 -20.25 4.87 15.31
N MET A 33 -19.71 4.06 16.22
CA MET A 33 -20.10 4.08 17.63
C MET A 33 -19.74 5.41 18.30
N GLN A 34 -18.55 5.97 17.98
CA GLN A 34 -18.15 7.31 18.46
C GLN A 34 -19.06 8.42 17.89
N GLU A 35 -19.39 8.38 16.60
CA GLU A 35 -20.30 9.32 15.94
C GLU A 35 -21.66 9.33 16.65
N LEU A 36 -22.19 8.17 17.00
CA LEU A 36 -23.42 7.99 17.75
C LEU A 36 -23.24 8.15 19.26
N ARG A 37 -22.07 8.49 19.76
CA ARG A 37 -21.77 8.66 21.19
C ARG A 37 -22.16 7.44 22.03
N ILE A 38 -21.95 6.25 21.49
CA ILE A 38 -22.15 4.99 22.18
C ILE A 38 -20.84 4.60 22.86
N PRO A 39 -20.74 4.61 24.21
CA PRO A 39 -19.53 4.18 24.90
C PRO A 39 -19.31 2.68 24.74
N PHE A 40 -18.06 2.27 24.53
CA PHE A 40 -17.60 0.88 24.47
C PHE A 40 -16.16 0.79 25.00
N GLU A 41 -15.70 -0.40 25.35
CA GLU A 41 -14.36 -0.64 25.89
C GLU A 41 -13.37 -1.07 24.80
N ASP A 42 -13.70 -2.13 24.04
CA ASP A 42 -12.86 -2.66 22.96
C ASP A 42 -13.71 -3.27 21.85
N ILE A 43 -13.08 -3.44 20.67
CA ILE A 43 -13.68 -4.10 19.51
C ILE A 43 -12.73 -5.19 19.03
N THR A 44 -13.15 -6.43 19.14
CA THR A 44 -12.47 -7.59 18.57
C THR A 44 -13.16 -8.03 17.29
N VAL A 45 -12.36 -8.28 16.23
CA VAL A 45 -12.87 -8.73 14.93
C VAL A 45 -12.46 -10.17 14.66
N TYR A 46 -13.33 -10.91 13.99
CA TYR A 46 -13.13 -12.32 13.65
C TYR A 46 -13.38 -12.55 12.16
N GLY A 47 -12.55 -13.41 11.54
CA GLY A 47 -12.68 -13.74 10.13
C GLY A 47 -12.39 -15.20 9.82
N THR A 48 -13.28 -15.79 9.00
CA THR A 48 -13.11 -17.11 8.40
C THR A 48 -13.44 -17.04 6.90
N PRO A 49 -13.20 -18.08 6.11
CA PRO A 49 -13.59 -18.04 4.68
C PRO A 49 -15.03 -17.61 4.43
N ARG A 50 -15.95 -17.90 5.33
CA ARG A 50 -17.39 -17.74 5.11
C ARG A 50 -18.05 -16.70 6.00
N ARG A 51 -17.29 -15.97 6.83
CA ARG A 51 -17.83 -14.95 7.74
C ARG A 51 -16.83 -13.88 8.11
N MET A 52 -17.36 -12.72 8.40
CA MET A 52 -16.70 -11.64 9.11
C MET A 52 -17.59 -11.24 10.28
N ALA A 53 -16.99 -11.02 11.45
CA ALA A 53 -17.74 -10.65 12.64
C ALA A 53 -16.96 -9.69 13.52
N PHE A 54 -17.67 -8.97 14.38
CA PHE A 54 -17.06 -8.26 15.50
C PHE A 54 -17.84 -8.48 16.78
N ILE A 55 -17.13 -8.37 17.88
CA ILE A 55 -17.70 -8.21 19.23
C ILE A 55 -17.18 -6.89 19.77
N ALA A 56 -18.11 -5.99 20.14
CA ALA A 56 -17.78 -4.81 20.92
C ALA A 56 -18.11 -5.11 22.39
N ASP A 57 -17.10 -5.00 23.24
CA ASP A 57 -17.18 -5.21 24.67
C ASP A 57 -17.53 -3.92 25.41
N GLY A 58 -18.20 -4.03 26.56
CA GLY A 58 -18.48 -2.89 27.43
C GLY A 58 -19.41 -1.84 26.81
N VAL A 59 -20.32 -2.23 25.92
CA VAL A 59 -21.24 -1.31 25.26
C VAL A 59 -22.29 -0.81 26.25
N ALA A 60 -22.45 0.51 26.38
CA ALA A 60 -23.43 1.11 27.25
C ALA A 60 -24.87 0.89 26.74
N GLU A 61 -25.82 0.81 27.66
CA GLU A 61 -27.26 0.65 27.33
C GLU A 61 -27.90 1.96 26.84
N THR A 62 -27.28 3.10 27.17
CA THR A 62 -27.71 4.45 26.74
C THR A 62 -26.53 5.24 26.15
N GLN A 63 -26.82 6.09 25.19
CA GLN A 63 -25.83 7.06 24.68
C GLN A 63 -25.35 7.97 25.82
N ALA A 64 -24.14 8.51 25.69
CA ALA A 64 -23.67 9.57 26.55
C ALA A 64 -24.51 10.83 26.36
N ASP A 65 -24.90 11.45 27.46
CA ASP A 65 -25.53 12.77 27.45
C ASP A 65 -24.61 13.79 26.78
N VAL A 66 -25.20 14.73 26.08
CA VAL A 66 -24.44 15.81 25.47
C VAL A 66 -25.02 17.16 25.83
N VAL A 67 -24.11 18.10 26.10
CA VAL A 67 -24.45 19.50 26.22
C VAL A 67 -24.08 20.21 24.92
N VAL A 68 -25.08 20.64 24.19
CA VAL A 68 -24.91 21.41 22.95
C VAL A 68 -25.05 22.90 23.26
N GLU A 69 -23.96 23.63 22.98
CA GLU A 69 -23.96 25.09 23.14
C GLU A 69 -24.06 25.77 21.77
N ALA A 70 -25.06 26.57 21.55
CA ALA A 70 -25.18 27.40 20.36
C ALA A 70 -24.92 28.88 20.74
N LYS A 71 -23.96 29.51 20.06
CA LYS A 71 -23.65 30.93 20.23
C LYS A 71 -24.67 31.77 19.50
N GLY A 72 -25.29 32.68 20.25
CA GLY A 72 -26.31 33.62 19.78
C GLY A 72 -25.80 35.07 19.62
N PRO A 73 -26.72 36.03 19.56
CA PRO A 73 -26.38 37.44 19.43
C PRO A 73 -25.60 37.97 20.63
N SER A 74 -24.90 39.12 20.44
CA SER A 74 -24.22 39.79 21.56
C SER A 74 -25.19 40.27 22.60
N VAL A 75 -24.76 40.36 23.86
CA VAL A 75 -25.60 40.82 24.99
C VAL A 75 -26.29 42.18 24.72
N LYS A 76 -25.58 43.10 24.02
CA LYS A 76 -26.14 44.41 23.63
C LYS A 76 -27.33 44.30 22.69
N ILE A 77 -27.40 43.27 21.86
CA ILE A 77 -28.51 43.01 20.92
C ILE A 77 -29.56 42.12 21.59
N ALA A 78 -29.12 41.18 22.43
CA ALA A 78 -29.99 40.21 23.09
C ALA A 78 -30.85 40.82 24.19
N TYR A 79 -30.37 41.87 24.88
CA TYR A 79 -31.10 42.52 25.97
C TYR A 79 -31.21 44.02 25.75
N VAL A 80 -32.44 44.57 25.92
CA VAL A 80 -32.76 46.00 25.86
C VAL A 80 -33.34 46.39 27.21
N SER A 81 -32.70 47.31 27.90
CA SER A 81 -33.13 47.75 29.24
C SER A 81 -33.32 46.60 30.24
N GLY A 82 -32.48 45.54 30.14
CA GLY A 82 -32.54 44.39 31.00
C GLY A 82 -33.58 43.31 30.62
N ALA A 83 -34.41 43.56 29.60
CA ALA A 83 -35.40 42.60 29.12
C ALA A 83 -34.96 41.94 27.81
N PRO A 84 -35.29 40.65 27.58
CA PRO A 84 -34.95 39.95 26.36
C PRO A 84 -35.55 40.58 25.10
N SER A 85 -34.73 40.94 24.14
CA SER A 85 -35.15 41.51 22.87
C SER A 85 -35.82 40.47 21.95
N LYS A 86 -36.44 40.94 20.85
CA LYS A 86 -36.96 40.04 19.79
C LYS A 86 -35.85 39.11 19.20
N ALA A 87 -34.62 39.61 19.18
CA ALA A 87 -33.48 38.81 18.70
C ALA A 87 -33.15 37.63 19.66
N ALA A 88 -33.12 37.86 20.97
CA ALA A 88 -32.94 36.80 21.97
C ALA A 88 -34.12 35.83 21.97
N GLN A 89 -35.37 36.32 21.86
CA GLN A 89 -36.56 35.46 21.78
C GLN A 89 -36.55 34.59 20.50
N GLY A 90 -36.19 35.20 19.35
CA GLY A 90 -36.06 34.49 18.08
C GLY A 90 -34.96 33.41 18.11
N PHE A 91 -33.83 33.75 18.69
CA PHE A 91 -32.71 32.81 18.87
C PHE A 91 -33.12 31.66 19.80
N ALA A 92 -33.66 31.92 20.98
CA ALA A 92 -34.11 30.90 21.91
C ALA A 92 -35.15 29.96 21.28
N ARG A 93 -36.14 30.53 20.55
CA ARG A 93 -37.15 29.73 19.83
C ARG A 93 -36.51 28.88 18.72
N GLY A 94 -35.59 29.46 17.94
CA GLY A 94 -34.85 28.71 16.89
C GLY A 94 -34.01 27.58 17.45
N GLN A 95 -33.52 27.74 18.68
CA GLN A 95 -32.79 26.71 19.38
C GLN A 95 -33.68 25.79 20.23
N GLY A 96 -34.96 26.04 20.37
CA GLY A 96 -35.92 25.24 21.17
C GLY A 96 -35.63 25.27 22.67
N VAL A 97 -35.15 26.42 23.20
CA VAL A 97 -34.95 26.69 24.64
C VAL A 97 -35.81 27.85 25.07
N ASP A 98 -36.11 27.95 26.38
CA ASP A 98 -36.78 29.14 26.91
C ASP A 98 -35.78 30.32 26.92
N VAL A 99 -36.25 31.51 26.63
CA VAL A 99 -35.39 32.72 26.59
C VAL A 99 -34.74 33.03 27.93
N LYS A 100 -35.37 32.60 29.03
CA LYS A 100 -34.83 32.75 30.40
C LYS A 100 -33.66 31.78 30.69
N ASP A 101 -33.53 30.69 29.92
CA ASP A 101 -32.50 29.68 30.07
C ASP A 101 -31.25 30.02 29.22
N LEU A 102 -31.23 31.16 28.53
CA LEU A 102 -30.07 31.64 27.81
C LEU A 102 -28.94 32.03 28.80
N VAL A 103 -27.77 31.48 28.59
CA VAL A 103 -26.56 31.74 29.41
C VAL A 103 -25.77 32.86 28.75
N VAL A 104 -25.35 33.87 29.57
CA VAL A 104 -24.46 34.94 29.10
C VAL A 104 -22.99 34.55 29.39
N ARG A 105 -22.16 34.52 28.34
CA ARG A 105 -20.71 34.29 28.44
C ARG A 105 -19.99 35.09 27.34
N ASP A 106 -18.83 35.67 27.65
CA ASP A 106 -17.97 36.39 26.69
C ASP A 106 -18.71 37.44 25.86
N ASN A 107 -19.63 38.19 26.52
CA ASN A 107 -20.42 39.22 25.88
C ASN A 107 -21.43 38.74 24.82
N TYR A 108 -21.78 37.43 24.78
CA TYR A 108 -22.75 36.80 23.92
C TYR A 108 -23.74 35.97 24.74
N VAL A 109 -24.93 35.73 24.18
CA VAL A 109 -25.87 34.77 24.74
C VAL A 109 -25.65 33.41 24.12
N TYR A 110 -25.76 32.35 24.93
CA TYR A 110 -25.66 30.96 24.50
C TYR A 110 -26.94 30.22 24.87
N ALA A 111 -27.40 29.38 23.94
CA ALA A 111 -28.42 28.39 24.23
C ALA A 111 -27.70 27.10 24.62
N VAL A 112 -27.92 26.64 25.84
CA VAL A 112 -27.35 25.39 26.37
C VAL A 112 -28.45 24.36 26.40
N LYS A 113 -28.28 23.25 25.63
CA LYS A 113 -29.21 22.13 25.60
C LYS A 113 -28.58 20.91 26.22
N HIS A 114 -29.25 20.34 27.17
CA HIS A 114 -28.92 19.00 27.66
C HIS A 114 -29.76 17.98 26.88
N LEU A 115 -29.07 17.23 25.99
CA LEU A 115 -29.69 16.14 25.25
C LEU A 115 -29.38 14.84 26.00
N ALA A 116 -30.41 14.26 26.62
CA ALA A 116 -30.30 12.95 27.23
C ALA A 116 -29.97 11.88 26.17
N GLY A 117 -29.14 10.91 26.54
CA GLY A 117 -28.82 9.81 25.68
C GLY A 117 -30.04 8.94 25.39
N GLN A 118 -30.16 8.47 24.15
CA GLN A 118 -31.20 7.52 23.74
C GLN A 118 -30.80 6.09 24.12
N PRO A 119 -31.73 5.15 24.27
CA PRO A 119 -31.43 3.74 24.43
C PRO A 119 -30.61 3.24 23.23
N VAL A 120 -29.46 2.63 23.49
CA VAL A 120 -28.54 2.16 22.43
C VAL A 120 -29.20 1.11 21.55
N VAL A 121 -30.02 0.24 22.11
CA VAL A 121 -30.74 -0.81 21.38
C VAL A 121 -31.59 -0.26 20.22
N GLU A 122 -32.11 0.96 20.31
CA GLU A 122 -32.89 1.61 19.26
C GLU A 122 -32.01 2.14 18.11
N LEU A 123 -30.75 2.39 18.37
CA LEU A 123 -29.77 2.90 17.40
C LEU A 123 -29.03 1.79 16.67
N LEU A 124 -28.88 0.61 17.30
CA LEU A 124 -28.10 -0.51 16.76
C LEU A 124 -28.55 -0.98 15.37
N PRO A 125 -29.84 -1.06 15.02
CA PRO A 125 -30.23 -1.47 13.66
C PRO A 125 -29.67 -0.56 12.58
N GLY A 126 -29.73 0.75 12.78
CA GLY A 126 -29.14 1.76 11.87
C GLY A 126 -27.63 1.68 11.83
N LEU A 127 -26.98 1.61 12.99
CA LEU A 127 -25.53 1.45 13.12
C LEU A 127 -25.00 0.24 12.33
N LEU A 128 -25.59 -0.93 12.55
CA LEU A 128 -25.15 -2.18 11.91
C LEU A 128 -25.37 -2.15 10.40
N MET A 129 -26.47 -1.54 9.94
CA MET A 129 -26.73 -1.35 8.52
C MET A 129 -25.71 -0.40 7.89
N ASP A 130 -25.38 0.71 8.55
CA ASP A 130 -24.39 1.67 8.10
C ASP A 130 -23.00 1.04 8.00
N ILE A 131 -22.60 0.24 9.01
CA ILE A 131 -21.33 -0.51 8.95
C ILE A 131 -21.33 -1.44 7.75
N LEU A 132 -22.35 -2.28 7.58
CA LEU A 132 -22.45 -3.26 6.50
C LEU A 132 -22.38 -2.61 5.11
N THR A 133 -23.07 -1.49 4.91
CA THR A 133 -23.11 -0.80 3.62
C THR A 133 -21.88 0.06 3.34
N SER A 134 -21.13 0.44 4.37
CA SER A 134 -19.90 1.22 4.26
C SER A 134 -18.66 0.35 3.95
N LEU A 135 -18.74 -0.97 4.10
CA LEU A 135 -17.63 -1.86 3.75
C LEU A 135 -17.30 -1.78 2.27
N SER A 136 -16.03 -1.61 1.96
CA SER A 136 -15.51 -1.59 0.58
C SER A 136 -14.62 -2.79 0.30
N PHE A 137 -14.65 -3.27 -0.95
CA PHE A 137 -13.93 -4.48 -1.35
C PHE A 137 -13.23 -4.26 -2.69
N PRO A 138 -12.06 -4.88 -2.91
CA PRO A 138 -11.34 -4.78 -4.19
C PRO A 138 -12.17 -5.27 -5.38
N LYS A 139 -13.05 -6.25 -5.16
CA LYS A 139 -13.96 -6.78 -6.17
C LYS A 139 -15.29 -7.14 -5.52
N THR A 140 -16.38 -6.70 -6.13
CA THR A 140 -17.75 -6.95 -5.70
C THR A 140 -18.56 -7.65 -6.80
N MET A 141 -19.64 -8.28 -6.38
CA MET A 141 -20.63 -8.90 -7.30
C MET A 141 -22.05 -8.55 -6.88
N ARG A 142 -22.99 -8.68 -7.80
CA ARG A 142 -24.44 -8.74 -7.54
C ARG A 142 -24.89 -10.20 -7.62
N TRP A 143 -25.98 -10.51 -6.93
CA TRP A 143 -26.56 -11.85 -6.98
C TRP A 143 -28.09 -11.77 -6.97
N ALA A 144 -28.75 -12.80 -7.51
CA ALA A 144 -30.17 -12.80 -7.78
C ALA A 144 -30.59 -11.54 -8.54
N ASP A 145 -31.65 -10.88 -8.11
CA ASP A 145 -32.20 -9.64 -8.67
C ASP A 145 -31.87 -8.40 -7.84
N TYR A 146 -30.96 -8.53 -6.86
CA TYR A 146 -30.57 -7.42 -5.96
C TYR A 146 -29.57 -6.47 -6.63
N GLU A 147 -29.78 -5.17 -6.46
CA GLU A 147 -28.85 -4.13 -6.92
C GLU A 147 -27.64 -3.93 -5.96
N PHE A 148 -27.77 -4.40 -4.72
CA PHE A 148 -26.70 -4.33 -3.74
C PHE A 148 -25.46 -5.13 -4.17
N ARG A 149 -24.29 -4.54 -3.95
CA ARG A 149 -23.01 -5.15 -4.32
C ARG A 149 -22.21 -5.47 -3.06
N PHE A 150 -21.76 -6.71 -2.97
CA PHE A 150 -20.93 -7.17 -1.85
C PHE A 150 -19.82 -8.09 -2.35
N VAL A 151 -18.86 -8.45 -1.47
CA VAL A 151 -17.73 -9.34 -1.84
C VAL A 151 -18.19 -10.72 -2.29
N ARG A 152 -19.22 -11.25 -1.61
CA ARG A 152 -19.92 -12.53 -1.90
C ARG A 152 -21.37 -12.44 -1.45
N PRO A 153 -22.27 -13.29 -1.96
CA PRO A 153 -23.65 -13.32 -1.50
C PRO A 153 -23.76 -13.51 0.01
N ILE A 154 -24.50 -12.63 0.67
CA ILE A 154 -24.83 -12.76 2.10
C ILE A 154 -25.83 -13.89 2.26
N ARG A 155 -25.57 -14.80 3.21
CA ARG A 155 -26.37 -16.02 3.43
C ARG A 155 -27.07 -16.03 4.78
N TRP A 156 -26.47 -15.41 5.80
CA TRP A 156 -27.05 -15.25 7.13
C TRP A 156 -26.44 -14.04 7.84
N MET A 157 -27.09 -13.58 8.89
CA MET A 157 -26.55 -12.56 9.79
C MET A 157 -26.91 -12.93 11.24
N VAL A 158 -25.96 -12.74 12.16
CA VAL A 158 -26.20 -12.75 13.61
C VAL A 158 -25.99 -11.34 14.12
N ALA A 159 -26.99 -10.81 14.84
CA ALA A 159 -26.89 -9.50 15.48
C ALA A 159 -27.52 -9.59 16.87
N LEU A 160 -26.67 -9.50 17.90
CA LEU A 160 -27.08 -9.66 19.31
C LEU A 160 -26.49 -8.53 20.16
N PHE A 161 -27.33 -7.95 21.00
CA PHE A 161 -26.92 -7.09 22.11
C PHE A 161 -27.24 -7.81 23.42
N GLY A 162 -26.20 -8.30 24.10
CA GLY A 162 -26.39 -9.33 25.13
C GLY A 162 -27.00 -10.58 24.52
N ASP A 163 -28.23 -10.90 24.90
CA ASP A 163 -29.07 -12.01 24.37
C ASP A 163 -30.18 -11.49 23.42
N GLN A 164 -30.36 -10.18 23.34
CA GLN A 164 -31.40 -9.53 22.53
C GLN A 164 -31.03 -9.48 21.06
N ILE A 165 -31.90 -9.96 20.16
CA ILE A 165 -31.73 -9.87 18.71
C ILE A 165 -31.96 -8.42 18.26
N ILE A 166 -30.97 -7.91 17.50
CA ILE A 166 -31.05 -6.60 16.82
C ILE A 166 -31.52 -6.80 15.39
N PRO A 167 -32.67 -6.22 14.99
CA PRO A 167 -33.23 -6.45 13.66
C PRO A 167 -32.46 -5.67 12.59
N VAL A 168 -31.85 -6.42 11.68
CA VAL A 168 -31.18 -5.90 10.46
C VAL A 168 -31.64 -6.75 9.29
N GLU A 169 -31.96 -6.12 8.15
CA GLU A 169 -32.38 -6.86 6.95
C GLU A 169 -31.72 -6.29 5.69
N ILE A 170 -31.11 -7.14 4.87
CA ILE A 170 -30.55 -6.78 3.57
C ILE A 170 -30.69 -7.94 2.58
N CYS A 171 -31.06 -7.65 1.34
CA CYS A 171 -31.20 -8.65 0.27
C CYS A 171 -32.05 -9.88 0.72
N GLY A 172 -33.13 -9.64 1.45
CA GLY A 172 -34.01 -10.70 1.94
C GLY A 172 -33.45 -11.55 3.10
N VAL A 173 -32.23 -11.24 3.57
CA VAL A 173 -31.63 -11.90 4.72
C VAL A 173 -31.89 -11.08 5.98
N LYS A 174 -32.49 -11.68 6.98
CA LYS A 174 -32.77 -11.07 8.29
C LYS A 174 -31.77 -11.57 9.32
N SER A 175 -31.33 -10.67 10.18
CA SER A 175 -30.52 -11.03 11.34
C SER A 175 -31.30 -11.88 12.35
N GLY A 176 -30.57 -12.67 13.09
CA GLY A 176 -31.11 -13.51 14.16
C GLY A 176 -30.01 -13.94 15.10
N LYS A 177 -30.22 -15.07 15.78
CA LYS A 177 -29.26 -15.68 16.69
C LYS A 177 -28.65 -17.00 16.15
N PHE A 178 -28.90 -17.33 14.88
CA PHE A 178 -28.39 -18.56 14.29
C PHE A 178 -27.24 -18.26 13.35
N SER A 179 -26.08 -18.85 13.63
CA SER A 179 -24.92 -18.91 12.72
C SER A 179 -24.86 -20.28 12.04
N MET A 180 -23.84 -20.50 11.21
CA MET A 180 -23.57 -21.77 10.54
C MET A 180 -22.29 -22.39 11.08
N GLY A 181 -22.34 -23.62 11.59
CA GLY A 181 -21.15 -24.36 11.94
C GLY A 181 -20.34 -24.83 10.74
N HIS A 182 -19.31 -25.65 11.00
CA HIS A 182 -18.45 -26.18 9.96
C HIS A 182 -19.22 -27.01 8.92
N ARG A 183 -19.00 -26.70 7.65
CA ARG A 183 -19.83 -27.22 6.54
C ARG A 183 -19.91 -28.74 6.46
N PHE A 184 -18.83 -29.43 6.78
CA PHE A 184 -18.73 -30.90 6.65
C PHE A 184 -18.77 -31.62 7.99
N MET A 185 -18.07 -31.13 9.03
CA MET A 185 -17.91 -31.86 10.30
C MET A 185 -19.20 -31.92 11.12
N GLN A 186 -20.06 -30.91 11.06
CA GLN A 186 -21.38 -30.99 11.70
C GLN A 186 -22.29 -32.07 11.08
N GLN A 187 -22.12 -32.43 9.84
CA GLN A 187 -22.92 -33.46 9.19
C GLN A 187 -22.53 -34.85 9.67
N SER A 188 -21.24 -35.09 9.93
CA SER A 188 -20.77 -36.38 10.48
C SER A 188 -21.22 -36.59 11.92
N LEU A 189 -21.28 -35.56 12.77
CA LEU A 189 -21.80 -35.65 14.13
C LEU A 189 -23.31 -35.99 14.16
N LYS A 190 -24.12 -35.40 13.28
CA LYS A 190 -25.55 -35.76 13.20
C LYS A 190 -25.76 -37.18 12.72
N ALA A 191 -25.02 -37.63 11.72
CA ALA A 191 -25.10 -39.04 11.27
C ALA A 191 -24.66 -40.01 12.37
N ALA A 192 -23.61 -39.68 13.14
CA ALA A 192 -23.19 -40.49 14.30
C ALA A 192 -24.23 -40.48 15.43
N ALA A 193 -24.85 -39.32 15.72
CA ALA A 193 -25.89 -39.21 16.74
C ALA A 193 -27.21 -39.89 16.33
N GLU A 194 -27.57 -39.84 15.06
CA GLU A 194 -28.72 -40.59 14.49
C GLU A 194 -28.47 -42.08 14.53
N SER A 195 -27.27 -42.58 14.29
CA SER A 195 -26.91 -43.99 14.41
C SER A 195 -26.92 -44.49 15.87
N GLN A 196 -26.76 -43.58 16.84
CA GLN A 196 -26.80 -43.92 18.29
C GLN A 196 -28.18 -43.70 18.96
N GLY A 197 -29.22 -43.31 18.19
CA GLY A 197 -30.58 -43.18 18.71
C GLY A 197 -30.83 -42.00 19.66
N LEU A 198 -29.90 -41.08 19.78
CA LEU A 198 -29.95 -39.96 20.73
C LEU A 198 -30.72 -38.71 20.25
N LEU A 199 -31.08 -38.62 18.96
CA LEU A 199 -31.69 -37.42 18.39
C LEU A 199 -33.22 -37.32 18.48
N SER A 200 -33.94 -38.38 18.74
CA SER A 200 -35.42 -38.33 18.76
C SER A 200 -36.01 -37.61 19.99
N ALA A 201 -35.23 -37.52 21.09
CA ALA A 201 -35.70 -36.91 22.34
C ALA A 201 -35.49 -35.39 22.43
N ALA A 202 -34.55 -34.84 21.65
CA ALA A 202 -34.21 -33.40 21.70
C ALA A 202 -35.08 -32.53 20.77
N LEU A 203 -35.61 -33.09 19.69
CA LEU A 203 -36.39 -32.35 18.68
C LEU A 203 -37.87 -32.13 19.03
N SER A 204 -38.39 -32.79 20.08
CA SER A 204 -39.81 -32.69 20.44
C SER A 204 -40.18 -31.53 21.38
N LYS A 205 -39.22 -30.71 21.81
CA LYS A 205 -39.45 -29.66 22.84
C LYS A 205 -39.28 -28.21 22.41
N VAL A 206 -39.19 -27.90 21.14
CA VAL A 206 -39.10 -26.47 20.72
C VAL A 206 -40.42 -26.03 20.08
N GLY A 207 -41.23 -25.34 20.89
CA GLY A 207 -42.50 -24.76 20.49
C GLY A 207 -42.31 -23.68 19.39
N ASN A 208 -43.30 -23.69 18.49
CA ASN A 208 -43.48 -22.79 17.37
C ASN A 208 -43.27 -21.31 17.71
N LYS A 209 -42.16 -20.74 17.22
CA LYS A 209 -42.12 -19.33 16.77
C LYS A 209 -41.07 -19.22 15.68
N VAL A 210 -41.46 -18.64 14.56
CA VAL A 210 -40.59 -18.36 13.39
C VAL A 210 -39.51 -17.36 13.80
N TYR A 211 -38.31 -17.85 14.11
CA TYR A 211 -37.14 -17.04 14.38
C TYR A 211 -36.09 -17.38 13.33
N SER A 212 -35.83 -16.43 12.47
CA SER A 212 -34.85 -16.40 11.37
C SER A 212 -34.97 -17.50 10.29
N ALA A 213 -34.57 -17.16 9.07
CA ALA A 213 -34.59 -18.09 7.93
C ALA A 213 -33.70 -19.33 8.10
N LEU A 214 -32.87 -19.38 9.16
CA LEU A 214 -31.99 -20.50 9.46
C LEU A 214 -32.54 -21.47 10.53
N ALA A 215 -33.60 -21.13 11.24
CA ALA A 215 -34.22 -22.07 12.20
C ALA A 215 -34.68 -23.32 11.45
N GLY A 216 -34.06 -24.48 11.75
CA GLY A 216 -34.31 -25.75 11.06
C GLY A 216 -33.44 -26.04 9.82
N VAL A 217 -32.58 -25.13 9.39
CA VAL A 217 -31.61 -25.40 8.34
C VAL A 217 -30.50 -26.32 8.86
N LYS A 218 -30.14 -27.33 8.06
CA LYS A 218 -29.05 -28.25 8.38
C LYS A 218 -27.73 -27.49 8.57
N GLY A 219 -27.12 -27.61 9.74
CA GLY A 219 -25.86 -26.92 10.07
C GLY A 219 -26.04 -25.60 10.81
N ALA A 220 -27.26 -25.11 11.03
CA ALA A 220 -27.52 -23.94 11.85
C ALA A 220 -27.18 -24.17 13.33
N VAL A 221 -26.54 -23.17 13.94
CA VAL A 221 -26.09 -23.20 15.34
C VAL A 221 -26.64 -21.97 16.05
N GLU A 222 -27.31 -22.17 17.16
CA GLU A 222 -27.86 -21.11 18.00
C GLU A 222 -26.73 -20.46 18.82
N ILE A 223 -26.65 -19.17 18.80
CA ILE A 223 -25.79 -18.34 19.66
C ILE A 223 -26.68 -17.75 20.76
N PRO A 224 -26.61 -18.25 22.00
CA PRO A 224 -27.51 -17.81 23.06
C PRO A 224 -27.32 -16.35 23.45
N SER A 225 -26.05 -15.88 23.52
CA SER A 225 -25.70 -14.50 23.80
C SER A 225 -24.46 -14.09 23.01
N ALA A 226 -24.23 -12.78 22.87
CA ALA A 226 -23.05 -12.25 22.20
C ALA A 226 -21.73 -12.75 22.82
N GLY A 227 -21.70 -12.99 24.13
CA GLY A 227 -20.53 -13.50 24.86
C GLY A 227 -20.21 -14.98 24.59
N ASP A 228 -21.20 -15.77 24.18
CA ASP A 228 -21.02 -17.18 23.91
C ASP A 228 -20.47 -17.49 22.50
N TYR A 229 -20.42 -16.50 21.63
CA TYR A 229 -20.14 -16.66 20.20
C TYR A 229 -18.89 -17.50 19.91
N LYS A 230 -17.74 -17.09 20.44
CA LYS A 230 -16.45 -17.78 20.17
C LYS A 230 -16.48 -19.24 20.63
N LYS A 231 -17.02 -19.50 21.84
CA LYS A 231 -17.12 -20.83 22.39
C LYS A 231 -18.08 -21.71 21.59
N VAL A 232 -19.27 -21.21 21.29
CA VAL A 232 -20.28 -21.98 20.55
C VAL A 232 -19.79 -22.32 19.15
N MET A 233 -19.11 -21.38 18.48
CA MET A 233 -18.53 -21.62 17.16
C MET A 233 -17.42 -22.67 17.22
N TYR A 234 -16.54 -22.60 18.21
CA TYR A 234 -15.48 -23.59 18.43
C TYR A 234 -16.07 -25.02 18.69
N ASP A 235 -17.09 -25.13 19.52
CA ASP A 235 -17.79 -26.39 19.79
C ASP A 235 -18.48 -26.97 18.53
N ASN A 236 -18.65 -26.13 17.49
CA ASN A 236 -19.21 -26.52 16.20
C ASN A 236 -18.15 -26.50 15.06
N PHE A 237 -16.88 -26.70 15.42
CA PHE A 237 -15.73 -26.82 14.52
C PHE A 237 -15.48 -25.59 13.66
N VAL A 238 -15.71 -24.42 14.20
CA VAL A 238 -15.35 -23.14 13.59
C VAL A 238 -14.51 -22.33 14.55
N MET A 239 -13.21 -22.27 14.30
CA MET A 239 -12.27 -21.42 15.00
C MET A 239 -12.35 -20.01 14.38
N VAL A 240 -13.20 -19.16 14.95
CA VAL A 240 -13.47 -17.80 14.39
C VAL A 240 -12.29 -16.86 14.55
N ASP A 241 -11.51 -17.02 15.63
CA ASP A 241 -10.34 -16.22 15.92
C ASP A 241 -9.18 -16.59 14.96
N GLN A 242 -8.84 -15.66 14.07
CA GLN A 242 -7.82 -15.87 13.06
C GLN A 242 -6.41 -15.98 13.65
N ASP A 243 -6.14 -15.33 14.78
CA ASP A 243 -4.81 -15.33 15.38
C ASP A 243 -4.54 -16.65 16.10
N GLU A 244 -5.52 -17.16 16.83
CA GLU A 244 -5.47 -18.51 17.42
C GLU A 244 -5.37 -19.58 16.33
N ARG A 245 -6.14 -19.46 15.25
CA ARG A 245 -6.14 -20.40 14.15
C ARG A 245 -4.80 -20.41 13.41
N ARG A 246 -4.23 -19.20 13.14
CA ARG A 246 -2.90 -19.06 12.53
C ARG A 246 -1.82 -19.70 13.39
N THR A 247 -1.85 -19.47 14.70
CA THR A 247 -0.91 -20.05 15.66
C THR A 247 -0.99 -21.59 15.65
N LEU A 248 -2.20 -22.15 15.66
CA LEU A 248 -2.40 -23.59 15.58
C LEU A 248 -1.90 -24.18 14.26
N ILE A 249 -2.19 -23.54 13.12
CA ILE A 249 -1.70 -23.94 11.79
C ILE A 249 -0.17 -24.01 11.79
N LEU A 250 0.48 -22.92 12.22
CA LEU A 250 1.94 -22.82 12.26
C LEU A 250 2.55 -23.91 13.14
N GLN A 251 1.97 -24.17 14.31
CA GLN A 251 2.43 -25.23 15.22
C GLN A 251 2.32 -26.62 14.57
N GLN A 252 1.16 -26.93 13.99
CA GLN A 252 0.96 -28.22 13.30
C GLN A 252 1.93 -28.44 12.14
N ILE A 253 2.19 -27.37 11.35
CA ILE A 253 3.14 -27.44 10.22
C ILE A 253 4.55 -27.73 10.74
N LYS A 254 5.03 -27.02 11.77
CA LYS A 254 6.36 -27.21 12.36
C LYS A 254 6.52 -28.59 12.95
N ASP A 255 5.54 -29.04 13.71
CA ASP A 255 5.57 -30.37 14.34
C ASP A 255 5.64 -31.50 13.30
N LEU A 256 4.84 -31.41 12.23
CA LEU A 256 4.86 -32.38 11.15
C LEU A 256 6.17 -32.37 10.34
N ALA A 257 6.74 -31.18 10.09
CA ALA A 257 8.03 -31.06 9.42
C ALA A 257 9.14 -31.75 10.22
N ALA A 258 9.22 -31.45 11.54
CA ALA A 258 10.19 -32.06 12.44
C ALA A 258 10.03 -33.59 12.53
N GLN A 259 8.78 -34.09 12.66
CA GLN A 259 8.47 -35.54 12.65
C GLN A 259 8.90 -36.22 11.34
N ASN A 260 9.00 -35.46 10.26
CA ASN A 260 9.40 -35.94 8.95
C ASN A 260 10.86 -35.64 8.60
N GLY A 261 11.68 -35.22 9.57
CA GLY A 261 13.13 -35.07 9.45
C GLY A 261 13.56 -33.79 8.74
N GLY A 262 12.80 -32.70 8.84
CA GLY A 262 13.16 -31.43 8.24
C GLY A 262 12.40 -30.25 8.87
N GLU A 263 12.52 -29.10 8.24
CA GLU A 263 11.82 -27.86 8.60
C GLU A 263 10.92 -27.42 7.44
N ALA A 264 9.72 -26.93 7.76
CA ALA A 264 8.85 -26.37 6.75
C ALA A 264 9.31 -24.95 6.38
N GLU A 265 9.42 -24.67 5.09
CA GLU A 265 9.67 -23.34 4.59
C GLU A 265 8.39 -22.48 4.72
N ILE A 266 8.35 -21.64 5.76
CA ILE A 266 7.19 -20.81 6.04
C ILE A 266 7.28 -19.52 5.22
N ASN A 267 6.35 -19.39 4.27
CA ASN A 267 6.07 -18.13 3.62
C ASN A 267 4.87 -17.48 4.34
N GLU A 268 5.05 -16.25 4.84
CA GLU A 268 4.04 -15.55 5.63
C GLU A 268 2.75 -15.28 4.85
N ASP A 269 2.85 -14.91 3.57
CA ASP A 269 1.70 -14.67 2.70
C ASP A 269 0.91 -15.97 2.46
N LEU A 270 1.62 -17.09 2.26
CA LEU A 270 0.99 -18.40 2.13
C LEU A 270 0.30 -18.82 3.43
N LEU A 271 0.95 -18.63 4.58
CA LEU A 271 0.38 -18.94 5.88
C LEU A 271 -0.89 -18.11 6.14
N GLU A 272 -0.84 -16.83 5.82
CA GLU A 272 -2.00 -15.94 5.93
C GLU A 272 -3.12 -16.34 4.97
N GLU A 273 -2.79 -16.69 3.72
CA GLU A 273 -3.78 -17.20 2.76
C GLU A 273 -4.43 -18.47 3.28
N VAL A 274 -3.65 -19.46 3.73
CA VAL A 274 -4.15 -20.73 4.27
C VAL A 274 -5.02 -20.52 5.51
N ASN A 275 -4.63 -19.59 6.40
CA ASN A 275 -5.41 -19.21 7.57
C ASN A 275 -6.84 -18.80 7.22
N TYR A 276 -7.02 -18.05 6.13
CA TYR A 276 -8.35 -17.62 5.67
C TYR A 276 -9.00 -18.56 4.64
N LEU A 277 -8.40 -19.74 4.38
CA LEU A 277 -9.04 -20.81 3.61
C LEU A 277 -9.69 -21.88 4.48
N VAL A 278 -9.42 -21.89 5.79
CA VAL A 278 -9.90 -22.94 6.69
C VAL A 278 -10.66 -22.36 7.89
N GLU A 279 -11.62 -23.10 8.39
CA GLU A 279 -12.36 -22.84 9.65
C GLU A 279 -11.89 -23.77 10.78
N TRP A 280 -11.43 -24.99 10.43
CA TRP A 280 -10.92 -26.00 11.34
C TRP A 280 -9.68 -26.66 10.74
N PRO A 281 -8.48 -26.21 11.11
CA PRO A 281 -7.26 -26.65 10.47
C PRO A 281 -6.81 -28.02 10.96
N THR A 282 -6.44 -28.91 10.03
CA THR A 282 -5.71 -30.14 10.29
C THR A 282 -4.59 -30.26 9.25
N ALA A 283 -3.34 -30.16 9.69
CA ALA A 283 -2.21 -30.32 8.80
C ALA A 283 -1.95 -31.82 8.52
N LEU A 284 -1.43 -32.10 7.34
CA LEU A 284 -1.00 -33.43 6.92
C LEU A 284 0.28 -33.32 6.05
N CYS A 285 1.12 -34.34 6.12
CA CYS A 285 2.34 -34.43 5.34
C CYS A 285 2.16 -35.45 4.21
N GLY A 286 2.43 -35.03 2.98
CA GLY A 286 2.48 -35.88 1.80
C GLY A 286 3.91 -35.95 1.24
N LYS A 287 4.10 -36.85 0.27
CA LYS A 287 5.38 -37.06 -0.43
C LYS A 287 5.18 -37.13 -1.94
N PHE A 288 6.28 -36.90 -2.64
CA PHE A 288 6.35 -37.07 -4.10
C PHE A 288 7.61 -37.92 -4.45
N GLU A 289 7.72 -38.35 -5.67
CA GLU A 289 8.83 -39.21 -6.10
C GLU A 289 10.16 -38.44 -6.11
N GLU A 290 11.21 -39.04 -5.55
CA GLU A 290 12.55 -38.43 -5.44
C GLU A 290 13.14 -37.99 -6.79
N LYS A 291 12.75 -38.62 -7.89
CA LYS A 291 13.24 -38.28 -9.24
C LYS A 291 12.99 -36.78 -9.58
N PHE A 292 11.92 -36.18 -9.05
CA PHE A 292 11.57 -34.76 -9.30
C PHE A 292 12.56 -33.80 -8.63
N LEU A 293 13.34 -34.26 -7.62
CA LEU A 293 14.38 -33.44 -6.98
C LEU A 293 15.53 -33.09 -7.93
N SER A 294 15.61 -33.74 -9.12
CA SER A 294 16.54 -33.36 -10.18
C SER A 294 16.17 -32.08 -10.92
N LEU A 295 14.95 -31.61 -10.75
CA LEU A 295 14.50 -30.32 -11.29
C LEU A 295 15.02 -29.15 -10.42
N PRO A 296 15.18 -27.95 -10.99
CA PRO A 296 15.40 -26.75 -10.17
C PRO A 296 14.33 -26.65 -9.08
N LYS A 297 14.73 -26.31 -7.85
CA LYS A 297 13.82 -26.32 -6.69
C LYS A 297 12.61 -25.42 -6.88
N GLU A 298 12.76 -24.31 -7.60
CA GLU A 298 11.68 -23.38 -7.91
C GLU A 298 10.60 -24.03 -8.79
N CYS A 299 10.97 -24.95 -9.69
CA CYS A 299 10.02 -25.71 -10.52
C CYS A 299 9.15 -26.66 -9.68
N ILE A 300 9.61 -27.03 -8.49
CA ILE A 300 8.90 -27.89 -7.54
C ILE A 300 8.10 -27.03 -6.56
N ILE A 301 8.74 -25.99 -6.01
CA ILE A 301 8.16 -25.13 -4.96
C ILE A 301 7.01 -24.27 -5.51
N THR A 302 7.16 -23.71 -6.71
CA THR A 302 6.14 -22.83 -7.29
C THR A 302 4.78 -23.50 -7.47
N PRO A 303 4.67 -24.69 -8.11
CA PRO A 303 3.39 -25.41 -8.15
C PRO A 303 2.83 -25.76 -6.76
N MET A 304 3.70 -26.05 -5.80
CA MET A 304 3.28 -26.32 -4.43
C MET A 304 2.62 -25.10 -3.79
N ARG A 305 3.28 -23.94 -3.83
CA ARG A 305 2.83 -22.70 -3.18
C ARG A 305 1.67 -22.07 -3.91
N GLU A 306 1.86 -21.75 -5.18
CA GLU A 306 0.94 -20.90 -5.94
C GLU A 306 -0.33 -21.64 -6.38
N HIS A 307 -0.22 -22.97 -6.64
CA HIS A 307 -1.36 -23.72 -7.16
C HIS A 307 -2.03 -24.59 -6.10
N GLN A 308 -1.27 -25.15 -5.17
CA GLN A 308 -1.77 -26.14 -4.21
C GLN A 308 -1.81 -25.64 -2.76
N ARG A 309 -1.18 -24.53 -2.43
CA ARG A 309 -1.05 -23.97 -1.06
C ARG A 309 -0.36 -24.97 -0.12
N TYR A 310 0.71 -25.60 -0.59
CA TYR A 310 1.53 -26.52 0.18
C TYR A 310 2.79 -25.83 0.68
N PHE A 311 3.28 -26.26 1.83
CA PHE A 311 4.53 -25.82 2.44
C PHE A 311 5.62 -26.84 2.12
N PRO A 312 6.70 -26.45 1.42
CA PRO A 312 7.86 -27.31 1.18
C PRO A 312 8.55 -27.66 2.49
N VAL A 313 9.16 -28.85 2.54
CA VAL A 313 9.97 -29.29 3.68
C VAL A 313 11.43 -29.34 3.24
N LEU A 314 12.30 -28.69 4.01
CA LEU A 314 13.75 -28.60 3.76
C LEU A 314 14.49 -29.44 4.80
N ASP A 315 15.69 -29.95 4.43
CA ASP A 315 16.61 -30.55 5.38
C ASP A 315 17.40 -29.48 6.17
N GLU A 316 18.31 -29.92 7.05
CA GLU A 316 19.16 -29.04 7.88
C GLU A 316 20.11 -28.17 7.04
N ASP A 317 20.45 -28.60 5.81
CA ASP A 317 21.30 -27.86 4.88
C ASP A 317 20.50 -26.92 3.95
N GLY A 318 19.17 -26.88 4.08
CA GLY A 318 18.27 -26.06 3.27
C GLY A 318 17.94 -26.66 1.90
N ASN A 319 18.24 -27.95 1.66
CA ASN A 319 17.83 -28.63 0.46
C ASN A 319 16.38 -29.11 0.57
N LEU A 320 15.68 -29.11 -0.56
CA LEU A 320 14.30 -29.58 -0.61
C LEU A 320 14.22 -31.10 -0.40
N LEU A 321 13.42 -31.51 0.58
CA LEU A 321 13.03 -32.91 0.74
C LEU A 321 11.86 -33.24 -0.20
N ASN A 322 11.71 -34.52 -0.56
CA ASN A 322 10.56 -35.00 -1.35
C ASN A 322 9.25 -35.03 -0.53
N LYS A 323 9.01 -34.03 0.30
CA LYS A 323 7.90 -33.90 1.23
C LYS A 323 7.26 -32.53 1.16
N PHE A 324 5.97 -32.48 1.44
CA PHE A 324 5.23 -31.24 1.56
C PHE A 324 4.20 -31.32 2.69
N ILE A 325 3.84 -30.18 3.23
CA ILE A 325 2.76 -30.10 4.23
C ILE A 325 1.62 -29.26 3.65
N THR A 326 0.41 -29.74 3.85
CA THR A 326 -0.82 -29.00 3.51
C THR A 326 -1.76 -28.97 4.68
N VAL A 327 -2.72 -28.03 4.69
CA VAL A 327 -3.69 -27.85 5.76
C VAL A 327 -5.07 -28.07 5.21
N ARG A 328 -5.72 -29.10 5.73
CA ARG A 328 -7.10 -29.44 5.43
C ARG A 328 -8.06 -28.57 6.25
N ASN A 329 -9.16 -28.16 5.65
CA ASN A 329 -10.32 -27.61 6.37
C ASN A 329 -11.24 -28.75 6.82
N GLY A 330 -10.98 -29.32 8.00
CA GLY A 330 -11.73 -30.45 8.55
C GLY A 330 -10.94 -31.25 9.57
N GLY A 331 -11.54 -32.31 10.10
CA GLY A 331 -10.93 -33.17 11.12
C GLY A 331 -9.88 -34.15 10.59
N SER A 332 -9.43 -35.03 11.53
CA SER A 332 -8.37 -36.00 11.25
C SER A 332 -8.86 -37.32 10.63
N GLU A 333 -10.16 -37.46 10.36
CA GLU A 333 -10.70 -38.66 9.71
C GLU A 333 -10.24 -38.80 8.26
N HIS A 334 -9.85 -40.02 7.85
CA HIS A 334 -9.47 -40.36 6.49
C HIS A 334 -8.28 -39.52 5.94
N LEU A 335 -7.33 -39.14 6.80
CA LEU A 335 -6.16 -38.36 6.38
C LEU A 335 -5.30 -39.10 5.34
N ASP A 336 -5.22 -40.42 5.41
CA ASP A 336 -4.54 -41.25 4.42
C ASP A 336 -5.10 -41.07 3.00
N ILE A 337 -6.43 -41.07 2.85
CA ILE A 337 -7.10 -40.85 1.59
C ILE A 337 -6.87 -39.40 1.08
N VAL A 338 -6.97 -38.44 2.01
CA VAL A 338 -6.74 -37.03 1.66
C VAL A 338 -5.29 -36.79 1.24
N THR A 339 -4.33 -37.37 1.98
CA THR A 339 -2.90 -37.30 1.66
C THR A 339 -2.63 -37.89 0.27
N HIS A 340 -3.12 -39.09 -0.02
CA HIS A 340 -2.95 -39.71 -1.33
C HIS A 340 -3.58 -38.86 -2.46
N GLY A 341 -4.73 -38.22 -2.21
CA GLY A 341 -5.35 -37.29 -3.15
C GLY A 341 -4.45 -36.11 -3.48
N ASN A 342 -3.87 -35.47 -2.46
CA ASN A 342 -2.93 -34.35 -2.62
C ASN A 342 -1.63 -34.76 -3.32
N GLU A 343 -1.05 -35.91 -2.96
CA GLU A 343 0.14 -36.48 -3.63
C GLU A 343 -0.13 -36.72 -5.12
N ARG A 344 -1.31 -37.24 -5.48
CA ARG A 344 -1.68 -37.46 -6.88
C ARG A 344 -1.78 -36.17 -7.68
N VAL A 345 -2.36 -35.11 -7.11
CA VAL A 345 -2.45 -33.81 -7.76
C VAL A 345 -1.06 -33.20 -7.97
N LEU A 346 -0.21 -33.23 -6.93
CA LEU A 346 1.14 -32.71 -7.05
C LEU A 346 1.98 -33.50 -8.05
N ARG A 347 1.89 -34.83 -8.05
CA ARG A 347 2.58 -35.69 -9.03
C ARG A 347 2.25 -35.28 -10.47
N ALA A 348 0.99 -35.03 -10.80
CA ALA A 348 0.59 -34.60 -12.13
C ALA A 348 1.31 -33.30 -12.51
N ARG A 349 1.30 -32.29 -11.61
CA ARG A 349 1.97 -31.00 -11.85
C ARG A 349 3.49 -31.12 -11.99
N LEU A 350 4.12 -31.97 -11.17
CA LEU A 350 5.56 -32.20 -11.25
C LEU A 350 5.94 -33.01 -12.51
N SER A 351 5.07 -33.89 -12.99
CA SER A 351 5.29 -34.60 -14.27
C SER A 351 5.21 -33.65 -15.46
N ASP A 352 4.28 -32.69 -15.43
CA ASP A 352 4.20 -31.63 -16.46
C ASP A 352 5.47 -30.76 -16.41
N ALA A 353 5.93 -30.38 -15.21
CA ALA A 353 7.16 -29.61 -15.05
C ALA A 353 8.40 -30.38 -15.55
N GLU A 354 8.53 -31.68 -15.23
CA GLU A 354 9.61 -32.54 -15.72
C GLU A 354 9.60 -32.63 -17.26
N PHE A 355 8.43 -32.79 -17.85
CA PHE A 355 8.26 -32.85 -19.29
C PHE A 355 8.73 -31.54 -19.96
N PHE A 356 8.17 -30.39 -19.56
CA PHE A 356 8.54 -29.12 -20.16
C PHE A 356 10.01 -28.75 -19.92
N PHE A 357 10.55 -29.01 -18.73
CA PHE A 357 11.97 -28.79 -18.45
C PHE A 357 12.88 -29.55 -19.42
N ASN A 358 12.60 -30.84 -19.64
CA ASN A 358 13.39 -31.66 -20.52
C ASN A 358 13.22 -31.28 -22.01
N GLU A 359 12.00 -30.88 -22.42
CA GLU A 359 11.73 -30.40 -23.79
C GLU A 359 12.46 -29.07 -24.05
N ASP A 360 12.37 -28.14 -23.09
CA ASP A 360 12.98 -26.83 -23.22
C ASP A 360 14.51 -26.90 -23.32
N ARG A 361 15.16 -27.83 -22.61
CA ARG A 361 16.63 -28.03 -22.67
C ARG A 361 17.15 -28.47 -24.02
N ALA A 362 16.29 -28.94 -24.94
CA ALA A 362 16.70 -29.33 -26.28
C ALA A 362 17.05 -28.11 -27.17
N THR A 363 16.67 -26.88 -26.77
CA THR A 363 16.88 -25.66 -27.56
C THR A 363 17.41 -24.56 -26.63
N LYS A 364 18.55 -23.96 -26.99
CA LYS A 364 19.17 -22.89 -26.21
C LYS A 364 18.27 -21.63 -26.20
N LEU A 365 18.43 -20.80 -25.16
CA LEU A 365 17.72 -19.52 -25.05
C LEU A 365 17.99 -18.61 -26.24
N GLU A 366 19.21 -18.53 -26.73
CA GLU A 366 19.58 -17.73 -27.89
C GLU A 366 18.83 -18.16 -29.16
N ASP A 367 18.67 -19.46 -29.38
CA ASP A 367 17.95 -20.00 -30.54
C ASP A 367 16.43 -19.70 -30.48
N ARG A 368 15.93 -19.29 -29.31
CA ARG A 368 14.53 -18.91 -29.08
C ARG A 368 14.23 -17.43 -29.37
N LEU A 369 15.25 -16.60 -29.60
CA LEU A 369 15.07 -15.17 -29.89
C LEU A 369 14.07 -14.93 -31.02
N GLU A 370 14.17 -15.68 -32.12
CA GLU A 370 13.24 -15.54 -33.25
C GLU A 370 11.77 -15.82 -32.87
N LYS A 371 11.53 -16.71 -31.89
CA LYS A 371 10.18 -17.00 -31.40
C LYS A 371 9.55 -15.82 -30.67
N LEU A 372 10.34 -14.91 -30.10
CA LEU A 372 9.82 -13.69 -29.45
C LEU A 372 9.05 -12.79 -30.41
N LYS A 373 9.26 -12.91 -31.72
CA LYS A 373 8.50 -12.22 -32.76
C LYS A 373 7.03 -12.61 -32.77
N THR A 374 6.67 -13.77 -32.25
CA THR A 374 5.30 -14.26 -32.14
C THR A 374 4.56 -13.70 -30.91
N VAL A 375 5.29 -13.11 -29.97
CA VAL A 375 4.73 -12.55 -28.73
C VAL A 375 4.58 -11.04 -28.87
N SER A 376 3.35 -10.56 -28.96
CA SER A 376 3.07 -9.12 -29.05
C SER A 376 3.49 -8.40 -27.78
N PHE A 377 4.12 -7.23 -27.93
CA PHE A 377 4.43 -6.35 -26.79
C PHE A 377 3.26 -5.42 -26.48
N GLN A 378 3.01 -4.45 -27.36
CA GLN A 378 1.86 -3.57 -27.31
C GLN A 378 1.41 -3.24 -28.73
N GLU A 379 0.11 -2.96 -28.92
CA GLU A 379 -0.43 -2.64 -30.23
C GLU A 379 0.32 -1.45 -30.85
N GLY A 380 0.88 -1.69 -32.04
CA GLY A 380 1.65 -0.71 -32.81
C GLY A 380 3.07 -0.37 -32.26
N LEU A 381 3.59 -1.16 -31.29
CA LEU A 381 4.96 -1.00 -30.76
C LEU A 381 5.81 -2.27 -30.90
N GLY A 382 5.39 -3.16 -31.81
CA GLY A 382 6.12 -4.36 -32.15
C GLY A 382 5.88 -5.53 -31.19
N ASN A 383 6.84 -6.41 -31.13
CA ASN A 383 6.80 -7.68 -30.41
C ASN A 383 7.91 -7.73 -29.33
N MET A 384 8.01 -8.86 -28.64
CA MET A 384 9.01 -9.04 -27.56
C MET A 384 10.45 -9.13 -28.08
N TYR A 385 10.66 -9.52 -29.34
CA TYR A 385 11.98 -9.45 -29.98
C TYR A 385 12.44 -7.99 -30.15
N ASP A 386 11.57 -7.14 -30.72
CA ASP A 386 11.85 -5.72 -30.88
C ASP A 386 12.14 -5.05 -29.51
N LYS A 387 11.40 -5.47 -28.46
CA LYS A 387 11.67 -5.04 -27.09
C LYS A 387 13.06 -5.45 -26.60
N SER A 388 13.48 -6.70 -26.83
CA SER A 388 14.81 -7.18 -26.43
C SER A 388 15.91 -6.38 -27.11
N GLU A 389 15.77 -6.06 -28.40
CA GLU A 389 16.73 -5.19 -29.11
C GLU A 389 16.75 -3.76 -28.57
N ARG A 390 15.59 -3.19 -28.17
CA ARG A 390 15.55 -1.88 -27.50
C ARG A 390 16.24 -1.93 -26.14
N LEU A 391 16.03 -3.03 -25.36
CA LEU A 391 16.65 -3.18 -24.06
C LEU A 391 18.19 -3.22 -24.14
N VAL A 392 18.77 -3.80 -25.18
CA VAL A 392 20.21 -3.74 -25.42
C VAL A 392 20.68 -2.27 -25.54
N LYS A 393 20.02 -1.47 -26.39
CA LYS A 393 20.36 -0.05 -26.57
C LYS A 393 20.10 0.77 -25.29
N MET A 394 19.04 0.47 -24.58
CA MET A 394 18.74 1.13 -23.29
C MET A 394 19.78 0.77 -22.22
N ALA A 395 20.22 -0.48 -22.16
CA ALA A 395 21.24 -0.90 -21.24
C ALA A 395 22.58 -0.17 -21.48
N GLU A 396 22.98 0.01 -22.73
CA GLU A 396 24.13 0.82 -23.10
C GLU A 396 23.96 2.29 -22.66
N MET A 397 22.82 2.90 -22.97
CA MET A 397 22.50 4.28 -22.58
C MET A 397 22.55 4.46 -21.04
N LEU A 398 21.97 3.54 -20.29
CA LEU A 398 21.97 3.55 -18.83
C LEU A 398 23.37 3.35 -18.27
N ARG A 399 24.17 2.42 -18.82
CA ARG A 399 25.56 2.20 -18.42
C ARG A 399 26.39 3.50 -18.50
N PHE A 400 26.25 4.22 -19.61
CA PHE A 400 26.92 5.53 -19.76
C PHE A 400 26.42 6.56 -18.76
N ALA A 401 25.13 6.64 -18.53
CA ALA A 401 24.54 7.61 -17.61
C ALA A 401 24.92 7.33 -16.15
N ILE A 402 24.95 6.07 -15.75
CA ILE A 402 25.28 5.63 -14.37
C ILE A 402 26.80 5.71 -14.14
N ASN A 403 27.59 5.57 -15.18
CA ASN A 403 29.06 5.61 -15.13
C ASN A 403 29.66 4.62 -14.11
N THR A 404 29.11 3.40 -14.05
CA THR A 404 29.59 2.33 -13.16
C THR A 404 30.30 1.22 -13.96
N PRO A 405 31.34 0.60 -13.41
CA PRO A 405 32.01 -0.52 -14.07
C PRO A 405 31.06 -1.72 -14.24
N VAL A 406 30.91 -2.19 -15.47
CA VAL A 406 30.19 -3.40 -15.82
C VAL A 406 30.75 -3.95 -17.14
N ASP A 407 30.84 -5.26 -17.28
CA ASP A 407 31.22 -5.89 -18.53
C ASP A 407 30.15 -5.65 -19.60
N GLU A 408 30.56 -5.05 -20.71
CA GLU A 408 29.65 -4.62 -21.77
C GLU A 408 29.00 -5.79 -22.50
N GLU A 409 29.76 -6.87 -22.73
CA GLU A 409 29.23 -8.06 -23.41
C GLU A 409 28.26 -8.83 -22.51
N GLU A 410 28.54 -8.95 -21.21
CA GLU A 410 27.62 -9.56 -20.24
C GLU A 410 26.32 -8.78 -20.12
N LEU A 411 26.42 -7.42 -20.06
CA LEU A 411 25.25 -6.56 -20.00
C LEU A 411 24.39 -6.71 -21.27
N ARG A 412 25.02 -6.70 -22.44
CA ARG A 412 24.36 -6.88 -23.73
C ARG A 412 23.68 -8.25 -23.83
N ARG A 413 24.39 -9.33 -23.41
CA ARG A 413 23.84 -10.69 -23.39
C ARG A 413 22.61 -10.79 -22.49
N CYS A 414 22.70 -10.25 -21.28
CA CYS A 414 21.57 -10.23 -20.35
C CYS A 414 20.36 -9.49 -20.95
N ALA A 415 20.55 -8.27 -21.46
CA ALA A 415 19.48 -7.48 -22.05
C ALA A 415 18.82 -8.17 -23.26
N LEU A 416 19.58 -8.88 -24.07
CA LEU A 416 19.10 -9.60 -25.24
C LEU A 416 18.27 -10.85 -24.84
N LEU A 417 18.77 -11.61 -23.85
CA LEU A 417 18.21 -12.92 -23.49
C LEU A 417 17.12 -12.86 -22.42
N CYS A 418 16.97 -11.75 -21.69
CA CYS A 418 16.14 -11.68 -20.50
C CYS A 418 14.62 -11.92 -20.72
N LYS A 419 14.16 -11.96 -21.96
CA LYS A 419 12.76 -12.25 -22.30
C LYS A 419 12.58 -13.59 -23.04
N THR A 420 13.65 -14.32 -23.33
CA THR A 420 13.58 -15.54 -24.15
C THR A 420 12.88 -16.70 -23.45
N ASP A 421 12.85 -16.71 -22.13
CA ASP A 421 12.13 -17.73 -21.35
C ASP A 421 10.60 -17.64 -21.51
N LEU A 422 10.05 -16.50 -21.91
CA LEU A 422 8.60 -16.32 -22.17
C LEU A 422 8.05 -17.25 -23.26
N VAL A 423 8.89 -17.78 -24.12
CA VAL A 423 8.51 -18.72 -25.21
C VAL A 423 8.95 -20.15 -24.92
N THR A 424 9.34 -20.46 -23.68
CA THR A 424 9.61 -21.82 -23.22
C THR A 424 8.32 -22.48 -22.77
N GLY A 425 8.25 -23.80 -22.88
CA GLY A 425 7.09 -24.58 -22.44
C GLY A 425 6.85 -24.42 -20.94
N MET A 426 7.91 -24.38 -20.14
CA MET A 426 7.82 -24.21 -18.69
C MET A 426 7.16 -22.89 -18.31
N VAL A 427 7.58 -21.76 -18.89
CA VAL A 427 7.02 -20.43 -18.55
C VAL A 427 5.63 -20.23 -19.14
N ILE A 428 5.28 -20.88 -20.25
CA ILE A 428 3.93 -20.86 -20.81
C ILE A 428 2.94 -21.57 -19.86
N GLU A 429 3.33 -22.70 -19.27
CA GLU A 429 2.49 -23.45 -18.32
C GLU A 429 2.54 -22.86 -16.91
N PHE A 430 3.72 -22.42 -16.45
CA PHE A 430 3.97 -21.86 -15.12
C PHE A 430 4.51 -20.43 -15.24
N THR A 431 3.61 -19.48 -15.48
CA THR A 431 3.97 -18.08 -15.76
C THR A 431 4.75 -17.40 -14.63
N GLU A 432 4.58 -17.87 -13.41
CA GLU A 432 5.28 -17.39 -12.22
C GLU A 432 6.79 -17.72 -12.24
N LEU A 433 7.22 -18.65 -13.09
CA LEU A 433 8.63 -19.04 -13.25
C LEU A 433 9.39 -18.15 -14.24
N GLN A 434 8.75 -17.13 -14.83
CA GLN A 434 9.45 -16.17 -15.69
C GLN A 434 10.64 -15.52 -14.94
N GLY A 435 11.76 -15.39 -15.63
CA GLY A 435 13.02 -14.94 -15.05
C GLY A 435 13.76 -16.04 -14.28
N VAL A 436 13.08 -16.85 -13.49
CA VAL A 436 13.68 -18.01 -12.82
C VAL A 436 14.17 -19.02 -13.86
N MET A 437 13.30 -19.43 -14.77
CA MET A 437 13.68 -20.36 -15.84
C MET A 437 14.65 -19.73 -16.82
N GLY A 438 14.55 -18.44 -17.06
CA GLY A 438 15.56 -17.71 -17.83
C GLY A 438 16.96 -17.83 -17.22
N ARG A 439 17.10 -17.69 -15.90
CA ARG A 439 18.35 -17.92 -15.17
C ARG A 439 18.83 -19.36 -15.30
N GLU A 440 17.97 -20.32 -15.00
CA GLU A 440 18.33 -21.74 -14.98
C GLU A 440 18.77 -22.24 -16.38
N TYR A 441 18.01 -21.87 -17.41
CA TYR A 441 18.36 -22.24 -18.78
C TYR A 441 19.62 -21.53 -19.27
N ALA A 442 19.83 -20.25 -18.90
CA ALA A 442 21.06 -19.54 -19.23
C ALA A 442 22.32 -20.26 -18.65
N LEU A 443 22.25 -20.67 -17.39
CA LEU A 443 23.33 -21.43 -16.76
C LEU A 443 23.58 -22.78 -17.46
N LEU A 444 22.51 -23.49 -17.81
CA LEU A 444 22.60 -24.76 -18.52
C LEU A 444 23.13 -24.62 -19.96
N ASP A 445 22.86 -23.47 -20.60
CA ASP A 445 23.38 -23.15 -21.94
C ASP A 445 24.82 -22.67 -21.94
N GLY A 446 25.41 -22.45 -20.74
CA GLY A 446 26.81 -22.05 -20.55
C GLY A 446 27.01 -20.51 -20.54
N GLU A 447 25.95 -19.72 -20.31
CA GLU A 447 26.08 -18.28 -20.05
C GLU A 447 26.83 -18.05 -18.73
N LYS A 448 27.48 -16.90 -18.62
CA LYS A 448 28.13 -16.51 -17.36
C LYS A 448 27.12 -16.32 -16.23
N PRO A 449 27.49 -16.63 -14.97
CA PRO A 449 26.61 -16.49 -13.82
C PRO A 449 25.99 -15.08 -13.68
N GLU A 450 26.76 -14.03 -14.01
CA GLU A 450 26.33 -12.64 -13.98
C GLU A 450 25.21 -12.36 -14.98
N VAL A 451 25.28 -12.93 -16.18
CA VAL A 451 24.23 -12.85 -17.20
C VAL A 451 22.97 -13.56 -16.72
N ALA A 452 23.12 -14.80 -16.25
CA ALA A 452 22.01 -15.60 -15.76
C ALA A 452 21.30 -14.95 -14.56
N THR A 453 22.08 -14.43 -13.61
CA THR A 453 21.55 -13.71 -12.45
C THR A 453 20.80 -12.45 -12.90
N GLY A 454 21.38 -11.67 -13.81
CA GLY A 454 20.73 -10.47 -14.36
C GLY A 454 19.41 -10.78 -15.08
N ILE A 455 19.30 -11.91 -15.77
CA ILE A 455 18.06 -12.40 -16.39
C ILE A 455 16.95 -12.59 -15.35
N PHE A 456 17.26 -13.12 -14.18
CA PHE A 456 16.29 -13.20 -13.08
C PHE A 456 15.99 -11.82 -12.47
N GLU A 457 17.04 -11.09 -12.12
CA GLU A 457 16.95 -9.86 -11.35
C GLU A 457 16.27 -8.70 -12.08
N HIS A 458 16.24 -8.67 -13.42
CA HIS A 458 15.62 -7.58 -14.15
C HIS A 458 14.11 -7.43 -13.88
N TYR A 459 13.43 -8.49 -13.41
CA TYR A 459 12.05 -8.42 -12.98
C TYR A 459 11.88 -7.75 -11.60
N LEU A 460 12.92 -7.77 -10.77
CA LEU A 460 12.87 -7.21 -9.41
C LEU A 460 12.81 -5.66 -9.41
N PRO A 461 12.12 -5.05 -8.43
CA PRO A 461 11.14 -5.67 -7.55
C PRO A 461 9.83 -5.95 -8.30
N ARG A 462 9.18 -7.09 -8.01
CA ARG A 462 7.93 -7.53 -8.64
C ARG A 462 6.69 -6.97 -7.96
N PHE A 463 6.81 -6.71 -6.64
CA PHE A 463 5.75 -6.16 -5.78
C PHE A 463 6.35 -5.24 -4.70
N ALA A 464 5.50 -4.58 -3.93
CA ALA A 464 5.97 -3.73 -2.83
C ALA A 464 6.63 -4.58 -1.72
N GLY A 465 7.86 -4.20 -1.34
CA GLY A 465 8.65 -4.95 -0.34
C GLY A 465 9.44 -6.14 -0.91
N ASP A 466 9.37 -6.41 -2.22
CA ASP A 466 10.22 -7.42 -2.86
C ASP A 466 11.71 -7.01 -2.83
N ALA A 467 12.61 -7.99 -2.95
CA ALA A 467 14.03 -7.75 -3.05
C ALA A 467 14.37 -6.84 -4.25
N LEU A 468 15.41 -6.05 -4.11
CA LEU A 468 15.97 -5.26 -5.22
C LEU A 468 17.06 -6.08 -5.95
N PRO A 469 17.33 -5.77 -7.24
CA PRO A 469 18.44 -6.38 -7.95
C PRO A 469 19.76 -6.12 -7.20
N ALA A 470 20.53 -7.16 -6.94
CA ALA A 470 21.82 -7.07 -6.25
C ALA A 470 22.95 -6.72 -7.24
N THR A 471 22.88 -7.27 -8.47
CA THR A 471 23.92 -7.08 -9.48
C THR A 471 23.73 -5.79 -10.28
N THR A 472 24.83 -5.19 -10.73
CA THR A 472 24.78 -4.01 -11.61
C THR A 472 24.05 -4.31 -12.91
N ILE A 473 24.23 -5.50 -13.48
CA ILE A 473 23.54 -5.95 -14.71
C ILE A 473 22.04 -6.00 -14.48
N GLY A 474 21.60 -6.66 -13.40
CA GLY A 474 20.18 -6.76 -13.03
C GLY A 474 19.54 -5.40 -12.80
N ARG A 475 20.24 -4.46 -12.12
CA ARG A 475 19.81 -3.08 -11.91
C ARG A 475 19.60 -2.33 -13.23
N ILE A 476 20.60 -2.35 -14.11
CA ILE A 476 20.56 -1.62 -15.40
C ILE A 476 19.44 -2.18 -16.29
N VAL A 477 19.39 -3.49 -16.50
CA VAL A 477 18.38 -4.12 -17.36
C VAL A 477 16.99 -3.97 -16.75
N GLY A 478 16.87 -4.08 -15.41
CA GLY A 478 15.60 -3.89 -14.69
C GLY A 478 15.05 -2.47 -14.77
N ILE A 479 15.91 -1.44 -14.70
CA ILE A 479 15.52 -0.05 -14.95
C ILE A 479 15.06 0.09 -16.40
N GLY A 480 15.84 -0.42 -17.37
CA GLY A 480 15.53 -0.36 -18.79
C GLY A 480 14.17 -0.99 -19.11
N ASP A 481 13.91 -2.21 -18.65
CA ASP A 481 12.65 -2.92 -18.90
C ASP A 481 11.43 -2.16 -18.38
N LYS A 482 11.52 -1.62 -17.15
CA LYS A 482 10.43 -0.85 -16.54
C LYS A 482 10.21 0.49 -17.25
N LEU A 483 11.29 1.19 -17.64
CA LEU A 483 11.19 2.44 -18.39
C LEU A 483 10.60 2.22 -19.79
N ASP A 484 10.99 1.15 -20.51
CA ASP A 484 10.42 0.79 -21.80
C ASP A 484 8.89 0.58 -21.68
N ASN A 485 8.44 -0.17 -20.66
CA ASN A 485 7.02 -0.37 -20.40
C ASN A 485 6.26 0.94 -20.13
N ILE A 486 6.84 1.82 -19.29
CA ILE A 486 6.22 3.09 -18.92
C ILE A 486 6.13 4.01 -20.15
N CYS A 487 7.22 4.21 -20.85
CA CYS A 487 7.29 5.07 -22.03
C CYS A 487 6.37 4.56 -23.14
N ALA A 488 6.36 3.25 -23.40
CA ALA A 488 5.48 2.60 -24.36
C ALA A 488 4.00 2.85 -24.04
N THR A 489 3.61 2.64 -22.79
CA THR A 489 2.21 2.80 -22.37
C THR A 489 1.76 4.26 -22.41
N PHE A 490 2.61 5.20 -21.97
CA PHE A 490 2.31 6.63 -22.06
C PHE A 490 2.19 7.11 -23.49
N SER A 491 3.04 6.61 -24.42
CA SER A 491 2.99 6.98 -25.84
C SER A 491 1.67 6.56 -26.52
N ARG A 492 0.94 5.59 -25.94
CA ARG A 492 -0.38 5.16 -26.39
C ARG A 492 -1.54 5.86 -25.68
N GLY A 493 -1.27 6.86 -24.84
CA GLY A 493 -2.29 7.55 -24.07
C GLY A 493 -2.94 6.72 -22.97
N LEU A 494 -2.34 5.59 -22.58
CA LEU A 494 -2.83 4.65 -21.58
C LEU A 494 -2.24 4.91 -20.18
N ALA A 495 -1.94 6.18 -19.87
CA ALA A 495 -1.44 6.57 -18.56
C ALA A 495 -2.45 6.19 -17.45
N PRO A 496 -1.97 5.78 -16.26
CA PRO A 496 -2.85 5.44 -15.14
C PRO A 496 -3.71 6.63 -14.70
N THR A 497 -5.02 6.40 -14.52
CA THR A 497 -5.98 7.41 -14.07
C THR A 497 -6.71 6.97 -12.81
N GLY A 498 -6.83 7.83 -11.80
CA GLY A 498 -7.52 7.53 -10.54
C GLY A 498 -7.04 6.22 -9.91
N SER A 499 -7.94 5.26 -9.67
CA SER A 499 -7.61 3.93 -9.14
C SER A 499 -7.21 2.90 -10.21
N GLN A 500 -7.32 3.23 -11.51
CA GLN A 500 -7.05 2.30 -12.60
C GLN A 500 -5.58 2.32 -13.00
N ASP A 501 -4.94 1.16 -12.96
CA ASP A 501 -3.56 0.93 -13.40
C ASP A 501 -3.42 -0.51 -13.93
N PRO A 502 -4.02 -0.83 -15.08
CA PRO A 502 -4.06 -2.20 -15.60
C PRO A 502 -2.68 -2.76 -15.96
N TYR A 503 -1.70 -1.88 -16.23
CA TYR A 503 -0.33 -2.26 -16.58
C TYR A 503 0.65 -2.17 -15.39
N ALA A 504 0.16 -1.89 -14.18
CA ALA A 504 0.96 -1.75 -12.97
C ALA A 504 2.12 -0.73 -13.11
N LEU A 505 1.92 0.35 -13.86
CA LEU A 505 2.97 1.35 -14.11
C LEU A 505 3.41 2.07 -12.84
N ARG A 506 2.50 2.27 -11.87
CA ARG A 506 2.85 2.88 -10.57
C ARG A 506 3.88 2.05 -9.83
N ARG A 507 3.69 0.71 -9.83
CA ARG A 507 4.63 -0.23 -9.23
C ARG A 507 5.96 -0.25 -9.98
N GLN A 508 5.93 -0.22 -11.30
CA GLN A 508 7.14 -0.18 -12.12
C GLN A 508 7.94 1.10 -11.89
N ALA A 509 7.29 2.27 -11.84
CA ALA A 509 7.96 3.54 -11.54
C ALA A 509 8.57 3.56 -10.13
N LEU A 510 7.84 3.04 -9.12
CA LEU A 510 8.38 2.89 -7.77
C LEU A 510 9.57 1.92 -7.74
N GLY A 511 9.52 0.84 -8.53
CA GLY A 511 10.63 -0.09 -8.70
C GLY A 511 11.89 0.59 -9.26
N VAL A 512 11.76 1.43 -10.28
CA VAL A 512 12.88 2.24 -10.82
C VAL A 512 13.44 3.17 -9.74
N ILE A 513 12.56 3.91 -9.05
CA ILE A 513 13.00 4.83 -7.96
C ILE A 513 13.76 4.06 -6.89
N ASN A 514 13.24 2.93 -6.42
CA ASN A 514 13.89 2.15 -5.36
C ASN A 514 15.26 1.62 -5.80
N ILE A 515 15.40 1.16 -7.05
CA ILE A 515 16.69 0.72 -7.57
C ILE A 515 17.69 1.90 -7.64
N LEU A 516 17.26 3.07 -8.12
CA LEU A 516 18.11 4.26 -8.17
C LEU A 516 18.57 4.71 -6.79
N LEU A 517 17.66 4.72 -5.81
CA LEU A 517 17.95 5.11 -4.42
C LEU A 517 18.87 4.11 -3.72
N ASP A 518 18.62 2.80 -3.86
CA ASP A 518 19.43 1.75 -3.24
C ASP A 518 20.86 1.74 -3.78
N ALA A 519 20.98 1.88 -5.09
CA ALA A 519 22.29 1.88 -5.76
C ALA A 519 23.00 3.25 -5.76
N ASN A 520 22.34 4.30 -5.27
CA ASN A 520 22.82 5.68 -5.33
C ASN A 520 23.20 6.12 -6.75
N TYR A 521 22.34 5.81 -7.73
CA TYR A 521 22.57 6.13 -9.13
C TYR A 521 22.03 7.52 -9.50
N HIS A 522 22.91 8.49 -9.59
CA HIS A 522 22.62 9.86 -10.00
C HIS A 522 22.54 9.97 -11.51
N ILE A 523 21.34 10.06 -12.06
CA ILE A 523 21.09 10.16 -13.50
C ILE A 523 20.05 11.23 -13.82
N SER A 524 20.17 11.83 -15.01
CA SER A 524 19.08 12.60 -15.59
C SER A 524 18.00 11.67 -16.13
N LEU A 525 16.97 11.42 -15.32
CA LEU A 525 15.88 10.51 -15.70
C LEU A 525 15.14 11.04 -16.95
N ALA A 526 15.00 12.36 -17.10
CA ALA A 526 14.37 12.96 -18.27
C ALA A 526 15.12 12.64 -19.57
N LYS A 527 16.46 12.62 -19.54
CA LYS A 527 17.28 12.25 -20.72
C LYS A 527 17.09 10.77 -21.06
N ILE A 528 17.02 9.88 -20.06
CA ILE A 528 16.81 8.45 -20.29
C ILE A 528 15.40 8.22 -20.86
N ILE A 529 14.37 8.88 -20.33
CA ILE A 529 13.00 8.82 -20.86
C ILE A 529 12.96 9.31 -22.31
N ALA A 530 13.60 10.44 -22.63
CA ALA A 530 13.65 10.96 -23.99
C ALA A 530 14.35 9.99 -24.96
N GLY A 531 15.45 9.37 -24.53
CA GLY A 531 16.17 8.34 -25.29
C GLY A 531 15.29 7.09 -25.51
N THR A 532 14.54 6.66 -24.49
CA THR A 532 13.62 5.52 -24.60
C THR A 532 12.49 5.82 -25.59
N LEU A 533 11.89 7.01 -25.54
CA LEU A 533 10.86 7.43 -26.49
C LEU A 533 11.40 7.51 -27.92
N TYR A 534 12.64 7.94 -28.10
CA TYR A 534 13.31 7.90 -29.39
C TYR A 534 13.48 6.47 -29.93
N LEU A 535 13.87 5.51 -29.08
CA LEU A 535 13.97 4.09 -29.43
C LEU A 535 12.61 3.44 -29.74
N LEU A 536 11.51 4.04 -29.30
CA LEU A 536 10.13 3.67 -29.61
C LEU A 536 9.58 4.37 -30.86
N ASP A 537 10.44 5.07 -31.64
CA ASP A 537 10.09 5.84 -32.82
C ASP A 537 9.04 6.95 -32.59
N ILE A 538 9.02 7.52 -31.35
CA ILE A 538 8.13 8.61 -31.02
C ILE A 538 8.72 9.94 -31.54
N LYS A 539 7.88 10.73 -32.21
CA LYS A 539 8.31 12.00 -32.82
C LYS A 539 8.79 13.01 -31.76
N PRO A 540 9.79 13.87 -32.10
CA PRO A 540 10.33 14.85 -31.15
C PRO A 540 9.27 15.77 -30.52
N GLU A 541 8.26 16.18 -31.29
CA GLU A 541 7.18 17.06 -30.81
C GLU A 541 6.33 16.37 -29.73
N GLU A 542 6.10 15.09 -29.86
CA GLU A 542 5.36 14.27 -28.89
C GLU A 542 6.26 13.92 -27.71
N THR A 543 7.51 13.60 -27.95
CA THR A 543 8.52 13.39 -26.89
C THR A 543 8.58 14.61 -25.96
N GLY A 544 8.59 15.83 -26.51
CA GLY A 544 8.57 17.07 -25.72
C GLY A 544 7.37 17.22 -24.80
N LYS A 545 6.23 16.58 -25.11
CA LYS A 545 5.02 16.56 -24.27
C LYS A 545 5.04 15.40 -23.27
N LEU A 546 5.53 14.24 -23.68
CA LEU A 546 5.50 13.03 -22.87
C LEU A 546 6.56 13.06 -21.76
N VAL A 547 7.76 13.58 -22.02
CA VAL A 547 8.83 13.63 -21.00
C VAL A 547 8.37 14.34 -19.72
N PRO A 548 7.80 15.57 -19.77
CA PRO A 548 7.29 16.22 -18.56
C PRO A 548 6.17 15.43 -17.85
N GLN A 549 5.29 14.78 -18.60
CA GLN A 549 4.19 13.96 -18.01
C GLN A 549 4.73 12.73 -17.29
N ILE A 550 5.69 12.03 -17.88
CA ILE A 550 6.32 10.86 -17.28
C ILE A 550 7.17 11.29 -16.07
N MET A 551 7.90 12.40 -16.17
CA MET A 551 8.66 12.95 -15.03
C MET A 551 7.76 13.32 -13.86
N GLU A 552 6.61 13.97 -14.10
CA GLU A 552 5.64 14.26 -13.05
C GLU A 552 5.09 12.98 -12.44
N PHE A 553 4.84 11.96 -13.26
CA PHE A 553 4.43 10.64 -12.79
C PHE A 553 5.47 10.01 -11.84
N PHE A 554 6.78 10.13 -12.12
CA PHE A 554 7.85 9.67 -11.24
C PHE A 554 7.96 10.54 -9.97
N LYS A 555 7.95 11.86 -10.11
CA LYS A 555 8.01 12.81 -8.97
C LYS A 555 6.88 12.53 -7.96
N GLN A 556 5.68 12.27 -8.45
CA GLN A 556 4.55 11.90 -7.57
C GLN A 556 4.80 10.59 -6.78
N ARG A 557 5.48 9.60 -7.36
CA ARG A 557 5.82 8.34 -6.66
C ARG A 557 6.89 8.57 -5.62
N LEU A 558 7.92 9.36 -5.96
CA LEU A 558 8.94 9.75 -5.00
C LEU A 558 8.34 10.56 -3.83
N ARG A 559 7.42 11.49 -4.13
CA ARG A 559 6.69 12.25 -3.09
C ARG A 559 5.99 11.32 -2.10
N ASN A 560 5.20 10.37 -2.59
CA ASN A 560 4.48 9.43 -1.73
C ASN A 560 5.44 8.59 -0.89
N LEU A 561 6.52 8.09 -1.50
CA LEU A 561 7.55 7.32 -0.80
C LEU A 561 8.19 8.13 0.35
N LEU A 562 8.52 9.41 0.11
CA LEU A 562 9.10 10.28 1.11
C LEU A 562 8.10 10.63 2.23
N MET A 563 6.83 10.83 1.90
CA MET A 563 5.77 11.03 2.90
C MET A 563 5.55 9.79 3.77
N ASP A 564 5.57 8.59 3.18
CA ASP A 564 5.48 7.33 3.91
C ASP A 564 6.69 7.12 4.85
N GLN A 565 7.84 7.73 4.53
CA GLN A 565 9.02 7.79 5.39
C GLN A 565 8.95 8.88 6.48
N GLY A 566 7.85 9.62 6.58
CA GLY A 566 7.63 10.65 7.60
C GLY A 566 8.10 12.05 7.21
N ILE A 567 8.56 12.28 5.98
CA ILE A 567 8.98 13.63 5.54
C ILE A 567 7.75 14.50 5.30
N ARG A 568 7.74 15.69 5.86
CA ARG A 568 6.64 16.66 5.78
C ARG A 568 6.41 17.10 4.33
N TYR A 569 5.14 17.33 3.97
CA TYR A 569 4.73 17.72 2.61
C TYR A 569 5.37 19.05 2.14
N ASP A 570 5.52 20.04 3.04
CA ASP A 570 6.09 21.35 2.73
C ASP A 570 7.60 21.29 2.46
N VAL A 571 8.34 20.40 3.13
CA VAL A 571 9.74 20.09 2.83
C VAL A 571 9.89 19.53 1.42
N ILE A 572 9.02 18.58 1.06
CA ILE A 572 9.02 17.99 -0.29
C ILE A 572 8.66 19.05 -1.33
N ASP A 573 7.65 19.90 -1.05
CA ASP A 573 7.26 20.99 -1.95
C ASP A 573 8.40 21.99 -2.17
N ALA A 574 9.13 22.34 -1.12
CA ALA A 574 10.29 23.23 -1.20
C ALA A 574 11.38 22.68 -2.14
N VAL A 575 11.71 21.38 -2.00
CA VAL A 575 12.73 20.73 -2.84
C VAL A 575 12.25 20.55 -4.28
N PHE A 576 10.98 20.15 -4.47
CA PHE A 576 10.41 19.87 -5.80
C PHE A 576 10.04 21.14 -6.57
N ALA A 577 10.17 22.33 -5.97
CA ALA A 577 9.95 23.61 -6.63
C ALA A 577 10.91 23.84 -7.83
N ASP A 578 12.14 23.30 -7.75
CA ASP A 578 13.05 23.28 -8.92
C ASP A 578 12.61 22.20 -9.91
N LYS A 579 11.82 22.62 -10.89
CA LYS A 579 11.31 21.72 -11.95
C LYS A 579 12.40 21.18 -12.88
N ARG A 580 13.59 21.78 -12.87
CA ARG A 580 14.72 21.37 -13.73
C ARG A 580 15.44 20.15 -13.15
N ASN A 581 15.35 19.94 -11.84
CA ASN A 581 15.93 18.77 -11.19
C ASN A 581 15.15 17.51 -11.56
N ASP A 582 15.81 16.60 -12.27
CA ASP A 582 15.28 15.33 -12.78
C ASP A 582 16.03 14.10 -12.25
N ASP A 583 16.93 14.30 -11.28
CA ASP A 583 17.62 13.25 -10.54
C ASP A 583 16.82 12.86 -9.30
N MET A 584 16.26 11.64 -9.30
CA MET A 584 15.43 11.14 -8.21
C MET A 584 16.20 10.94 -6.90
N VAL A 585 17.50 10.60 -6.98
CA VAL A 585 18.37 10.42 -5.83
C VAL A 585 18.70 11.77 -5.20
N ASP A 586 19.08 12.73 -6.00
CA ASP A 586 19.36 14.10 -5.55
C ASP A 586 18.14 14.72 -4.85
N LEU A 587 16.94 14.60 -5.45
CA LEU A 587 15.69 15.07 -4.84
C LEU A 587 15.45 14.44 -3.47
N ALA A 588 15.69 13.12 -3.32
CA ALA A 588 15.49 12.41 -2.07
C ALA A 588 16.53 12.83 -1.01
N VAL A 589 17.79 12.99 -1.39
CA VAL A 589 18.86 13.42 -0.47
C VAL A 589 18.60 14.84 0.04
N ARG A 590 18.19 15.76 -0.83
CA ARG A 590 17.77 17.13 -0.46
C ARG A 590 16.62 17.13 0.53
N CYS A 591 15.57 16.34 0.25
CA CYS A 591 14.43 16.24 1.15
C CYS A 591 14.81 15.73 2.54
N LYS A 592 15.66 14.71 2.62
CA LYS A 592 16.15 14.18 3.91
C LYS A 592 16.99 15.18 4.67
N ALA A 593 17.92 15.86 3.99
CA ALA A 593 18.78 16.88 4.62
C ALA A 593 17.94 18.07 5.14
N LEU A 594 17.00 18.56 4.32
CA LEU A 594 16.12 19.67 4.71
C LEU A 594 15.15 19.28 5.84
N ALA A 595 14.62 18.07 5.84
CA ALA A 595 13.78 17.56 6.92
C ALA A 595 14.54 17.54 8.25
N ALA A 596 15.74 16.95 8.26
CA ALA A 596 16.60 16.92 9.45
C ALA A 596 16.96 18.33 9.98
N TYR A 597 17.20 19.27 9.04
CA TYR A 597 17.50 20.66 9.37
C TYR A 597 16.30 21.36 10.05
N VAL A 598 15.09 21.13 9.52
CA VAL A 598 13.86 21.66 10.10
C VAL A 598 13.57 21.06 11.48
N GLU A 599 13.74 19.75 11.62
CA GLU A 599 13.53 19.04 12.90
C GLU A 599 14.50 19.48 14.01
N ALA A 600 15.72 19.89 13.63
CA ALA A 600 16.69 20.45 14.58
C ALA A 600 16.29 21.83 15.14
N GLY A 601 15.23 22.47 14.64
CA GLY A 601 14.69 23.74 15.14
C GLY A 601 15.47 24.97 14.73
N ASN A 602 16.44 24.86 13.80
CA ASN A 602 17.33 25.96 13.38
C ASN A 602 16.88 26.66 12.09
N ALA A 603 15.79 26.21 11.47
CA ALA A 603 15.41 26.64 10.12
C ALA A 603 14.82 28.06 10.04
N GLU A 604 14.17 28.54 11.11
CA GLU A 604 13.39 29.78 11.09
C GLU A 604 14.16 31.00 10.58
N PRO A 605 15.40 31.30 11.04
CA PRO A 605 16.13 32.50 10.57
C PRO A 605 16.45 32.44 9.07
N LEU A 606 16.85 31.27 8.56
CA LEU A 606 17.19 31.08 7.15
C LEU A 606 15.93 31.13 6.26
N VAL A 607 14.81 30.60 6.71
CA VAL A 607 13.51 30.69 6.06
C VAL A 607 13.03 32.13 5.97
N GLN A 608 13.15 32.92 7.03
CA GLN A 608 12.79 34.35 7.03
C GLN A 608 13.60 35.12 5.99
N VAL A 609 14.92 34.86 5.92
CA VAL A 609 15.79 35.45 4.86
C VAL A 609 15.30 35.03 3.47
N SER A 610 15.06 33.74 3.25
CA SER A 610 14.57 33.22 1.97
C SER A 610 13.26 33.90 1.53
N VAL A 611 12.29 34.02 2.45
CA VAL A 611 10.98 34.68 2.16
C VAL A 611 11.17 36.15 1.76
N ARG A 612 11.96 36.91 2.54
CA ARG A 612 12.21 38.34 2.27
C ARG A 612 12.90 38.54 0.93
N VAL A 613 13.96 37.77 0.69
CA VAL A 613 14.76 37.84 -0.54
C VAL A 613 13.95 37.43 -1.76
N SER A 614 13.25 36.28 -1.69
CA SER A 614 12.44 35.77 -2.79
C SER A 614 11.32 36.75 -3.20
N ASN A 615 10.71 37.46 -2.25
CA ASN A 615 9.69 38.46 -2.54
C ASN A 615 10.23 39.70 -3.28
N LEU A 616 11.47 40.07 -3.01
CA LEU A 616 12.14 41.19 -3.72
C LEU A 616 12.62 40.77 -5.09
N CYS A 617 13.19 39.58 -5.23
CA CYS A 617 13.66 39.02 -6.49
C CYS A 617 12.54 38.89 -7.55
N LYS A 618 11.28 38.76 -7.14
CA LYS A 618 10.12 38.82 -8.07
C LYS A 618 10.00 40.14 -8.83
N LYS A 619 10.69 41.21 -8.37
CA LYS A 619 10.67 42.54 -8.96
C LYS A 619 11.85 42.77 -9.91
N ILE A 620 12.68 41.76 -10.17
CA ILE A 620 13.78 41.84 -11.13
C ILE A 620 13.20 41.89 -12.55
N GLU A 621 13.38 43.01 -13.21
CA GLU A 621 12.95 43.20 -14.61
C GLU A 621 14.10 42.95 -15.59
N LYS A 622 15.35 43.14 -15.13
CA LYS A 622 16.56 42.98 -15.94
C LYS A 622 17.70 42.41 -15.13
N GLU A 623 18.33 41.37 -15.65
CA GLU A 623 19.59 40.87 -15.11
C GLU A 623 20.73 41.85 -15.36
N VAL A 624 21.48 42.20 -14.33
CA VAL A 624 22.65 43.06 -14.41
C VAL A 624 23.80 42.42 -13.62
N ALA A 625 25.04 42.68 -14.06
CA ALA A 625 26.21 42.29 -13.29
C ALA A 625 26.38 43.24 -12.10
N ILE A 626 26.73 42.69 -10.94
CA ILE A 626 26.95 43.43 -9.71
C ILE A 626 28.20 44.32 -9.90
N SER A 627 28.06 45.63 -9.57
CA SER A 627 29.15 46.62 -9.62
C SER A 627 29.37 47.24 -8.25
N GLY A 628 30.55 47.02 -7.66
CA GLY A 628 30.94 47.62 -6.39
C GLY A 628 30.99 49.16 -6.43
N ALA A 629 31.13 49.78 -7.63
CA ALA A 629 31.08 51.24 -7.80
C ALA A 629 29.68 51.85 -7.49
N LEU A 630 28.65 51.04 -7.45
CA LEU A 630 27.27 51.44 -7.14
C LEU A 630 26.89 51.19 -5.67
N PHE A 631 27.80 50.67 -4.85
CA PHE A 631 27.59 50.50 -3.43
C PHE A 631 27.59 51.84 -2.72
N LYS A 632 26.57 52.10 -1.90
CA LYS A 632 26.40 53.36 -1.16
C LYS A 632 26.60 53.18 0.36
N ASP A 633 26.53 51.93 0.85
CA ASP A 633 26.63 51.58 2.24
C ASP A 633 27.61 50.43 2.49
N GLU A 634 28.26 50.40 3.65
CA GLU A 634 29.25 49.38 4.00
C GLU A 634 28.61 47.95 4.08
N SER A 635 27.34 47.89 4.44
CA SER A 635 26.60 46.61 4.48
C SER A 635 26.45 45.96 3.09
N GLU A 636 26.44 46.76 1.99
CA GLU A 636 26.44 46.25 0.61
C GLU A 636 27.76 45.54 0.29
N ASN A 637 28.91 46.14 0.67
CA ASN A 637 30.22 45.52 0.50
C ASN A 637 30.32 44.21 1.31
N LYS A 638 29.94 44.24 2.59
CA LYS A 638 30.01 43.10 3.46
C LYS A 638 29.12 41.95 2.99
N LEU A 639 27.90 42.25 2.54
CA LEU A 639 27.00 41.26 1.98
C LEU A 639 27.61 40.60 0.73
N HIS A 640 28.11 41.39 -0.19
CA HIS A 640 28.74 40.88 -1.41
C HIS A 640 29.97 39.99 -1.14
N GLU A 641 30.82 40.37 -0.20
CA GLU A 641 31.98 39.56 0.22
C GLU A 641 31.56 38.21 0.83
N VAL A 642 30.58 38.23 1.75
CA VAL A 642 30.09 36.99 2.38
C VAL A 642 29.40 36.10 1.37
N VAL A 643 28.55 36.62 0.50
CA VAL A 643 27.87 35.85 -0.56
C VAL A 643 28.89 35.18 -1.47
N ALA A 644 29.92 35.90 -1.91
CA ALA A 644 31.00 35.36 -2.76
C ALA A 644 31.81 34.25 -2.05
N ALA A 645 32.04 34.39 -0.74
CA ALA A 645 32.73 33.37 0.08
C ALA A 645 31.87 32.11 0.25
N VAL A 646 30.59 32.27 0.65
CA VAL A 646 29.67 31.17 0.85
C VAL A 646 29.36 30.44 -0.45
N SER A 647 29.20 31.15 -1.58
CA SER A 647 29.01 30.54 -2.89
C SER A 647 30.17 29.60 -3.26
N LYS A 648 31.42 29.99 -2.97
CA LYS A 648 32.59 29.13 -3.18
C LYS A 648 32.62 27.93 -2.25
N GLU A 649 32.12 28.07 -1.04
CA GLU A 649 32.07 27.01 -0.02
C GLU A 649 31.02 25.95 -0.37
N ILE A 650 29.84 26.36 -0.84
CA ILE A 650 28.75 25.43 -1.11
C ILE A 650 28.89 24.63 -2.41
N ILE A 651 29.61 25.14 -3.40
CA ILE A 651 29.75 24.46 -4.71
C ILE A 651 30.32 23.05 -4.59
N PRO A 652 31.44 22.79 -3.89
CA PRO A 652 31.95 21.43 -3.72
C PRO A 652 30.98 20.52 -2.94
N GLU A 653 30.29 21.07 -1.94
CA GLU A 653 29.33 20.30 -1.14
C GLU A 653 28.09 19.89 -1.96
N ILE A 654 27.62 20.77 -2.88
CA ILE A 654 26.55 20.42 -3.82
C ILE A 654 27.00 19.30 -4.75
N VAL A 655 28.23 19.31 -5.23
CA VAL A 655 28.80 18.26 -6.11
C VAL A 655 28.91 16.92 -5.34
N LEU A 656 29.15 16.97 -4.06
CA LEU A 656 29.21 15.80 -3.16
C LEU A 656 27.83 15.37 -2.62
N TYR A 657 26.77 16.11 -2.95
CA TYR A 657 25.40 15.90 -2.41
C TYR A 657 25.32 16.05 -0.88
N ASP A 658 26.27 16.76 -0.25
CA ASP A 658 26.22 17.07 1.20
C ASP A 658 25.39 18.32 1.47
N TYR A 659 24.07 18.15 1.41
CA TYR A 659 23.15 19.27 1.63
C TYR A 659 23.02 19.70 3.10
N ALA A 660 23.47 18.90 4.05
CA ALA A 660 23.58 19.34 5.42
C ALA A 660 24.67 20.41 5.58
N ALA A 661 25.84 20.21 4.94
CA ALA A 661 26.90 21.20 4.88
C ALA A 661 26.47 22.46 4.13
N VAL A 662 25.74 22.32 3.01
CA VAL A 662 25.19 23.44 2.25
C VAL A 662 24.26 24.32 3.09
N LEU A 663 23.30 23.71 3.83
CA LEU A 663 22.39 24.44 4.72
C LEU A 663 23.15 25.18 5.82
N LYS A 664 24.12 24.52 6.47
CA LYS A 664 24.94 25.10 7.51
C LYS A 664 25.80 26.28 6.99
N ALA A 665 26.37 26.14 5.81
CA ALA A 665 27.12 27.25 5.16
C ALA A 665 26.18 28.42 4.83
N GLY A 666 24.96 28.14 4.39
CA GLY A 666 23.92 29.13 4.10
C GLY A 666 23.54 29.99 5.31
N GLU A 667 23.66 29.48 6.55
CA GLU A 667 23.39 30.27 7.76
C GLU A 667 24.28 31.52 7.86
N LYS A 668 25.48 31.50 7.26
CA LYS A 668 26.44 32.61 7.31
C LYS A 668 25.93 33.87 6.62
N VAL A 669 24.98 33.79 5.72
CA VAL A 669 24.41 34.96 5.03
C VAL A 669 23.32 35.66 5.87
N ILE A 670 22.80 35.03 6.94
CA ILE A 670 21.66 35.55 7.71
C ILE A 670 21.95 36.94 8.28
N GLU A 671 23.05 37.07 9.03
CA GLU A 671 23.42 38.35 9.67
C GLU A 671 23.74 39.44 8.65
N PRO A 672 24.57 39.20 7.61
CA PRO A 672 24.82 40.18 6.57
C PRO A 672 23.56 40.65 5.79
N VAL A 673 22.65 39.72 5.53
CA VAL A 673 21.36 40.06 4.87
C VAL A 673 20.48 40.93 5.77
N ASN A 674 20.39 40.60 7.07
CA ASN A 674 19.64 41.44 7.99
C ASN A 674 20.24 42.83 8.13
N ALA A 675 21.57 42.95 8.29
CA ALA A 675 22.27 44.24 8.33
C ALA A 675 22.07 45.05 7.04
N PHE A 676 22.08 44.40 5.87
CA PHE A 676 21.77 45.03 4.60
C PHE A 676 20.35 45.60 4.55
N PHE A 677 19.36 44.85 4.99
CA PHE A 677 17.97 45.30 5.01
C PHE A 677 17.68 46.40 6.07
N ASP A 678 18.46 46.46 7.12
CA ASP A 678 18.33 47.48 8.16
C ASP A 678 18.92 48.83 7.72
N ASN A 679 19.97 48.79 6.90
CA ASN A 679 20.72 50.01 6.50
C ASN A 679 20.43 50.49 5.07
N VAL A 680 19.87 49.60 4.22
CA VAL A 680 19.74 49.89 2.77
C VAL A 680 18.28 49.77 2.32
N MET A 681 17.78 50.82 1.68
CA MET A 681 16.50 50.81 0.95
C MET A 681 16.71 50.18 -0.42
N VAL A 682 16.34 48.91 -0.59
CA VAL A 682 16.57 48.12 -1.83
C VAL A 682 15.98 48.82 -3.06
N MET A 683 14.77 49.35 -2.95
CA MET A 683 14.06 50.07 -4.02
C MET A 683 14.49 51.55 -4.06
N ASP A 684 15.74 51.78 -4.47
CA ASP A 684 16.34 53.11 -4.65
C ASP A 684 15.68 53.84 -5.84
N GLU A 685 15.69 55.19 -5.81
CA GLU A 685 15.22 56.03 -6.92
C GLU A 685 16.11 55.91 -8.17
N ASP A 686 17.40 55.67 -7.95
CA ASP A 686 18.36 55.39 -9.05
C ASP A 686 18.17 53.92 -9.51
N GLU A 687 17.67 53.78 -10.73
CA GLU A 687 17.41 52.45 -11.36
C GLU A 687 18.68 51.59 -11.42
N ASN A 688 19.88 52.13 -11.57
CA ASN A 688 21.14 51.38 -11.63
C ASN A 688 21.45 50.80 -10.23
N VAL A 689 21.28 51.61 -9.18
CA VAL A 689 21.47 51.19 -7.79
C VAL A 689 20.44 50.15 -7.39
N LYS A 690 19.16 50.37 -7.71
CA LYS A 690 18.08 49.42 -7.49
C LYS A 690 18.38 48.06 -8.11
N ASN A 691 18.71 48.05 -9.41
CA ASN A 691 18.99 46.80 -10.13
C ASN A 691 20.25 46.10 -9.60
N ASN A 692 21.29 46.84 -9.20
CA ASN A 692 22.49 46.31 -8.58
C ASN A 692 22.16 45.59 -7.22
N ARG A 693 21.34 46.22 -6.39
CA ARG A 693 20.86 45.65 -5.13
C ARG A 693 20.00 44.40 -5.32
N LEU A 694 19.10 44.42 -6.30
CA LEU A 694 18.31 43.26 -6.68
C LEU A 694 19.16 42.11 -7.20
N ALA A 695 20.22 42.38 -7.97
CA ALA A 695 21.16 41.35 -8.42
C ALA A 695 21.93 40.71 -7.26
N MET A 696 22.33 41.50 -6.26
CA MET A 696 22.94 40.95 -5.02
C MET A 696 21.99 40.03 -4.29
N LEU A 697 20.70 40.40 -4.15
CA LEU A 697 19.68 39.56 -3.51
C LEU A 697 19.40 38.29 -4.32
N GLU A 698 19.54 38.32 -5.64
CA GLU A 698 19.44 37.11 -6.48
C GLU A 698 20.57 36.11 -6.19
N GLU A 699 21.82 36.58 -5.96
CA GLU A 699 22.91 35.71 -5.52
C GLU A 699 22.63 35.13 -4.12
N VAL A 700 22.10 35.93 -3.16
CA VAL A 700 21.64 35.45 -1.87
C VAL A 700 20.57 34.36 -2.02
N ARG A 701 19.57 34.59 -2.89
CA ARG A 701 18.53 33.63 -3.20
C ARG A 701 19.10 32.30 -3.69
N GLY A 702 20.11 32.36 -4.55
CA GLY A 702 20.83 31.19 -5.04
C GLY A 702 21.44 30.35 -3.90
N ILE A 703 21.97 30.99 -2.86
CA ILE A 703 22.54 30.31 -1.70
C ILE A 703 21.44 29.73 -0.81
N VAL A 704 20.49 30.55 -0.36
CA VAL A 704 19.49 30.14 0.62
C VAL A 704 18.52 29.09 0.05
N ASN A 705 18.33 29.08 -1.27
CA ASN A 705 17.50 28.12 -1.98
C ASN A 705 18.31 27.00 -2.68
N ALA A 706 19.60 26.87 -2.36
CA ALA A 706 20.45 25.85 -2.99
C ALA A 706 19.96 24.42 -2.76
N VAL A 707 19.27 24.15 -1.65
CA VAL A 707 18.70 22.84 -1.33
C VAL A 707 17.24 22.73 -1.80
N GLY A 708 16.49 23.81 -1.75
CA GLY A 708 15.09 23.91 -2.13
C GLY A 708 14.55 25.31 -1.88
N ASP A 709 13.37 25.65 -2.35
CA ASP A 709 12.73 26.94 -2.08
C ASP A 709 12.21 27.00 -0.63
N LEU A 710 13.06 27.47 0.27
CA LEU A 710 12.74 27.52 1.70
C LEU A 710 11.55 28.43 2.02
N SER A 711 11.13 29.31 1.10
CA SER A 711 9.95 30.17 1.30
C SER A 711 8.63 29.39 1.33
N LEU A 712 8.64 28.13 0.95
CA LEU A 712 7.48 27.22 0.97
C LEU A 712 7.32 26.45 2.29
N LEU A 713 8.30 26.54 3.19
CA LEU A 713 8.25 25.86 4.48
C LEU A 713 7.22 26.52 5.41
N VAL A 714 6.45 25.69 6.11
CA VAL A 714 5.47 26.09 7.13
C VAL A 714 6.12 25.85 8.51
N LEU A 715 6.59 26.92 9.16
CA LEU A 715 7.25 26.84 10.47
C LEU A 715 6.32 27.24 11.60
#